data_d9502f07027512159e20a5ac0a1afc23
#
_entry.id   d9502f07027512159e20a5ac0a1afc23
#
_cell.length_a   1.000
_cell.length_b   1.000
_cell.length_c   1.000
_cell.angle_alpha   90.00
_cell.angle_beta   90.00
_cell.angle_gamma   90.00
#
_symmetry.space_group_name_H-M   'P 1'
#
loop_
_entity.id
_entity.type
_entity.pdbx_description
1 polymer ?
#
loop_
_entity_poly.entity_id
_entity_poly.type
_entity_poly.pdbx_seq_one_letter_code
_entity_poly.pdbx_strand_id
1 'polypeptide(L)'
;MAAQQHDGDQTMRLGVCYYPEHWPEARWTEDAALMAQTGISRVRIGEFAWSRIEPEPGRFDWGWLDRAVAVLANAGLGIILGTPTATPPKWLVDAMPDMIALDAEGRPRGFGSRRHYCFSHAGYRAEAVRIARAVAERYGDNPAVVAWQTDNEYGCHDSAVSYSAAASQAFRTWLAARYGTIDALNQAWGNVFWSMEYRSFAQVDLPNLTVTEANPAHWLAFRRFSSDQVVAFNRAQVAVLRTLSPGRDVMHNFMGFFTQFDHHDVAADIDVAGWDSYPLGFLDSFKFSPADKIDYARQGHPDIAAFHHDLYRGCRADGRWWVIEQQPGPVNWSAHNPAPLPGMVRLWTLEAMAHGAELVSYFRWRQFPMAQEQNHAGLLRPDSSAAAGLHEARQAADDIAVLGPIGAAPRRAALVFAYDADWITAIQPQGRGFSALWAACDCYSALRRLGLDIDIVPPGRSLDGYALCVVPCLPHVPGGLVDALQAFAGQVVIGPRSGSRTAEFAIPAGLAPGPLQAMLPIKVTHVESLPPGVVHSGDGWEAARWLDHVEGAAEPEFVAEDGTVAGWRHGAVRYLATWPERALIDQLLQRAARDAGLETHALPEGLRLRRAGSRTFAFNYANRPAELPASLAGDLISGTRLLPPAGVSVVERGAV
;
A
#
# COMPACT_ATOMS: atom_id res chain seq x y z
N MET A 1 0.34 31.64 -10.11
CA MET A 1 0.15 30.48 -11.01
C MET A 1 -1.18 29.88 -10.67
N ALA A 2 -2.14 29.91 -11.56
CA ALA A 2 -3.52 29.49 -11.31
C ALA A 2 -3.56 27.97 -11.11
N ALA A 3 -4.05 27.55 -9.95
CA ALA A 3 -4.50 26.19 -9.76
C ALA A 3 -5.60 25.92 -10.81
N GLN A 4 -5.36 24.99 -11.72
CA GLN A 4 -6.42 24.48 -12.56
C GLN A 4 -7.47 23.87 -11.64
N GLN A 5 -8.63 24.52 -11.57
CA GLN A 5 -9.83 23.96 -10.98
C GLN A 5 -10.10 22.63 -11.73
N HIS A 6 -9.93 21.50 -11.03
CA HIS A 6 -10.48 20.22 -11.47
C HIS A 6 -12.00 20.37 -11.40
N ASP A 7 -12.59 20.46 -12.57
CA ASP A 7 -14.02 20.66 -12.79
C ASP A 7 -14.83 19.49 -12.22
N GLY A 8 -15.95 19.81 -11.58
CA GLY A 8 -16.79 18.98 -10.72
C GLY A 8 -17.56 17.81 -11.35
N ASP A 9 -17.03 17.14 -12.36
CA ASP A 9 -17.62 15.90 -12.90
C ASP A 9 -16.64 14.72 -12.72
N GLN A 10 -16.42 14.32 -11.45
CA GLN A 10 -15.53 13.20 -11.13
C GLN A 10 -16.29 11.87 -11.04
N THR A 11 -16.87 11.44 -12.13
CA THR A 11 -17.29 10.05 -12.27
C THR A 11 -16.05 9.16 -12.38
N MET A 12 -15.95 8.11 -11.55
CA MET A 12 -14.85 7.15 -11.62
C MET A 12 -14.77 6.52 -13.00
N ARG A 13 -13.57 6.33 -13.53
CA ARG A 13 -13.30 5.76 -14.84
C ARG A 13 -12.88 4.30 -14.72
N LEU A 14 -13.14 3.51 -15.80
CA LEU A 14 -12.58 2.18 -15.94
C LEU A 14 -11.39 2.20 -16.91
N GLY A 15 -10.40 1.37 -16.61
CA GLY A 15 -9.22 1.17 -17.43
C GLY A 15 -8.86 -0.29 -17.60
N VAL A 16 -7.81 -0.54 -18.39
CA VAL A 16 -7.24 -1.87 -18.58
C VAL A 16 -5.76 -1.80 -18.94
N CYS A 17 -5.00 -2.77 -18.49
CA CYS A 17 -3.61 -2.97 -18.93
C CYS A 17 -3.62 -3.74 -20.25
N TYR A 18 -2.94 -3.19 -21.26
CA TYR A 18 -2.88 -3.75 -22.59
C TYR A 18 -1.43 -3.72 -23.09
N TYR A 19 -1.01 -4.78 -23.75
CA TYR A 19 0.33 -4.93 -24.30
C TYR A 19 0.21 -5.17 -25.80
N PRO A 20 0.16 -4.11 -26.63
CA PRO A 20 0.00 -4.25 -28.10
C PRO A 20 1.06 -5.14 -28.69
N GLU A 21 2.30 -5.07 -28.16
CA GLU A 21 3.44 -5.87 -28.60
C GLU A 21 3.29 -7.39 -28.40
N HIS A 22 2.32 -7.83 -27.60
CA HIS A 22 2.00 -9.24 -27.40
C HIS A 22 1.09 -9.82 -28.48
N TRP A 23 0.46 -8.97 -29.31
CA TRP A 23 -0.60 -9.38 -30.24
C TRP A 23 -0.34 -8.90 -31.67
N PRO A 24 -0.80 -9.66 -32.70
CA PRO A 24 -0.75 -9.17 -34.06
C PRO A 24 -1.49 -7.83 -34.23
N GLU A 25 -0.89 -6.90 -35.00
CA GLU A 25 -1.48 -5.55 -35.21
C GLU A 25 -2.91 -5.58 -35.76
N ALA A 26 -3.27 -6.59 -36.55
CA ALA A 26 -4.61 -6.77 -37.10
C ALA A 26 -5.71 -6.89 -36.00
N ARG A 27 -5.33 -7.23 -34.76
CA ARG A 27 -6.28 -7.30 -33.62
C ARG A 27 -6.48 -5.98 -32.89
N TRP A 28 -5.57 -5.04 -32.98
CA TRP A 28 -5.59 -3.85 -32.14
C TRP A 28 -6.85 -3.02 -32.29
N THR A 29 -7.36 -2.88 -33.53
CA THR A 29 -8.58 -2.12 -33.81
C THR A 29 -9.82 -2.79 -33.19
N GLU A 30 -9.92 -4.10 -33.29
CA GLU A 30 -11.03 -4.88 -32.68
C GLU A 30 -10.96 -4.80 -31.14
N ASP A 31 -9.75 -4.97 -30.57
CA ASP A 31 -9.53 -4.86 -29.13
C ASP A 31 -9.91 -3.47 -28.60
N ALA A 32 -9.46 -2.40 -29.25
CA ALA A 32 -9.76 -1.02 -28.86
C ALA A 32 -11.28 -0.72 -28.94
N ALA A 33 -11.95 -1.18 -29.99
CA ALA A 33 -13.40 -1.01 -30.12
C ALA A 33 -14.17 -1.78 -29.02
N LEU A 34 -13.75 -3.00 -28.68
CA LEU A 34 -14.37 -3.79 -27.64
C LEU A 34 -14.11 -3.21 -26.23
N MET A 35 -12.92 -2.65 -25.98
CA MET A 35 -12.61 -1.90 -24.75
C MET A 35 -13.60 -0.74 -24.56
N ALA A 36 -13.76 0.10 -25.58
CA ALA A 36 -14.70 1.23 -25.54
C ALA A 36 -16.14 0.77 -25.30
N GLN A 37 -16.59 -0.30 -25.97
CA GLN A 37 -17.93 -0.91 -25.78
C GLN A 37 -18.11 -1.50 -24.37
N THR A 38 -17.04 -1.82 -23.66
CA THR A 38 -17.09 -2.33 -22.28
C THR A 38 -17.17 -1.19 -21.25
N GLY A 39 -17.09 0.07 -21.68
CA GLY A 39 -17.05 1.23 -20.79
C GLY A 39 -15.63 1.59 -20.32
N ILE A 40 -14.60 0.94 -20.88
CA ILE A 40 -13.20 1.29 -20.61
C ILE A 40 -12.86 2.59 -21.32
N SER A 41 -12.25 3.52 -20.62
CA SER A 41 -11.84 4.83 -21.13
C SER A 41 -10.35 5.11 -21.00
N ARG A 42 -9.60 4.27 -20.27
CA ARG A 42 -8.17 4.41 -20.05
C ARG A 42 -7.45 3.09 -20.35
N VAL A 43 -6.29 3.18 -20.99
CA VAL A 43 -5.48 2.00 -21.35
C VAL A 43 -4.02 2.25 -20.94
N ARG A 44 -3.47 1.39 -20.08
CA ARG A 44 -2.06 1.40 -19.71
C ARG A 44 -1.25 0.56 -20.68
N ILE A 45 -0.17 1.13 -21.24
CA ILE A 45 0.73 0.48 -22.19
C ILE A 45 2.18 0.87 -21.94
N GLY A 46 3.11 0.07 -22.41
CA GLY A 46 4.51 0.43 -22.69
C GLY A 46 5.51 0.24 -21.56
N GLU A 47 5.10 -0.05 -20.33
CA GLU A 47 5.95 -0.14 -19.14
C GLU A 47 7.00 -1.27 -19.18
N PHE A 48 6.86 -2.22 -20.09
CA PHE A 48 7.82 -3.32 -20.30
C PHE A 48 8.44 -3.36 -21.69
N ALA A 49 8.22 -2.33 -22.50
CA ALA A 49 8.50 -2.36 -23.93
C ALA A 49 9.92 -1.87 -24.33
N TRP A 50 10.89 -1.71 -23.40
CA TRP A 50 12.19 -1.10 -23.71
C TRP A 50 12.92 -1.79 -24.88
N SER A 51 13.03 -3.12 -24.85
CA SER A 51 13.73 -3.86 -25.93
C SER A 51 13.04 -3.76 -27.31
N ARG A 52 11.73 -3.45 -27.33
CA ARG A 52 10.97 -3.21 -28.57
C ARG A 52 11.10 -1.76 -29.04
N ILE A 53 11.18 -0.82 -28.10
CA ILE A 53 11.37 0.61 -28.37
C ILE A 53 12.81 0.87 -28.83
N GLU A 54 13.79 0.25 -28.17
CA GLU A 54 15.23 0.41 -28.44
C GLU A 54 15.89 -0.98 -28.52
N PRO A 55 15.78 -1.67 -29.67
CA PRO A 55 16.34 -3.01 -29.87
C PRO A 55 17.87 -3.06 -29.85
N GLU A 56 18.55 -1.97 -30.19
CA GLU A 56 19.98 -1.78 -30.12
C GLU A 56 20.31 -0.40 -29.56
N PRO A 57 21.46 -0.18 -28.90
CA PRO A 57 21.81 1.10 -28.30
C PRO A 57 21.64 2.28 -29.27
N GLY A 58 20.78 3.24 -28.91
CA GLY A 58 20.53 4.45 -29.71
C GLY A 58 19.66 4.24 -30.96
N ARG A 59 19.29 3.02 -31.30
CA ARG A 59 18.43 2.71 -32.44
C ARG A 59 16.98 2.50 -31.96
N PHE A 60 16.14 3.49 -32.18
CA PHE A 60 14.73 3.46 -31.78
C PHE A 60 13.82 2.94 -32.90
N ASP A 61 12.90 2.05 -32.54
CA ASP A 61 11.77 1.62 -33.38
C ASP A 61 10.44 2.10 -32.77
N TRP A 62 10.03 3.28 -33.16
CA TRP A 62 8.77 3.89 -32.72
C TRP A 62 7.56 3.44 -33.52
N GLY A 63 7.76 2.89 -34.75
CA GLY A 63 6.70 2.70 -35.72
C GLY A 63 5.53 1.85 -35.21
N TRP A 64 5.79 0.78 -34.50
CA TRP A 64 4.76 -0.07 -33.92
C TRP A 64 3.98 0.64 -32.80
N LEU A 65 4.69 1.39 -31.91
CA LEU A 65 4.06 2.08 -30.78
C LEU A 65 3.24 3.28 -31.27
N ASP A 66 3.72 4.02 -32.29
CA ASP A 66 2.96 5.09 -32.94
C ASP A 66 1.62 4.58 -33.46
N ARG A 67 1.61 3.42 -34.15
CA ARG A 67 0.38 2.81 -34.66
C ARG A 67 -0.54 2.32 -33.54
N ALA A 68 0.01 1.73 -32.48
CA ALA A 68 -0.76 1.31 -31.31
C ALA A 68 -1.44 2.51 -30.63
N VAL A 69 -0.69 3.59 -30.39
CA VAL A 69 -1.20 4.85 -29.82
C VAL A 69 -2.32 5.43 -30.70
N ALA A 70 -2.11 5.46 -32.04
CA ALA A 70 -3.11 5.97 -32.97
C ALA A 70 -4.41 5.13 -32.95
N VAL A 71 -4.32 3.79 -32.91
CA VAL A 71 -5.48 2.90 -32.85
C VAL A 71 -6.29 3.13 -31.57
N LEU A 72 -5.62 3.21 -30.42
CA LEU A 72 -6.28 3.46 -29.13
C LEU A 72 -6.92 4.86 -29.09
N ALA A 73 -6.21 5.89 -29.57
CA ALA A 73 -6.72 7.26 -29.65
C ALA A 73 -7.94 7.37 -30.55
N ASN A 74 -7.93 6.72 -31.72
CA ASN A 74 -9.06 6.69 -32.67
C ASN A 74 -10.30 6.02 -32.09
N ALA A 75 -10.15 5.12 -31.11
CA ALA A 75 -11.25 4.52 -30.36
C ALA A 75 -11.71 5.39 -29.16
N GLY A 76 -11.15 6.58 -28.95
CA GLY A 76 -11.49 7.48 -27.85
C GLY A 76 -10.88 7.09 -26.50
N LEU A 77 -9.88 6.21 -26.49
CA LEU A 77 -9.23 5.72 -25.27
C LEU A 77 -8.06 6.62 -24.88
N GLY A 78 -8.04 7.10 -23.63
CA GLY A 78 -6.91 7.83 -23.09
C GLY A 78 -5.81 6.87 -22.62
N ILE A 79 -4.57 7.22 -22.93
CA ILE A 79 -3.41 6.34 -22.72
C ILE A 79 -2.67 6.75 -21.44
N ILE A 80 -2.41 5.77 -20.58
CA ILE A 80 -1.43 5.86 -19.49
C ILE A 80 -0.17 5.20 -20.01
N LEU A 81 0.86 6.00 -20.30
CA LEU A 81 2.09 5.51 -20.91
C LEU A 81 3.16 5.25 -19.86
N GLY A 82 3.68 4.02 -19.80
CA GLY A 82 4.73 3.62 -18.88
C GLY A 82 6.14 4.01 -19.35
N THR A 83 7.00 4.46 -18.41
CA THR A 83 8.45 4.45 -18.67
C THR A 83 8.95 3.01 -18.54
N PRO A 84 9.67 2.45 -19.54
CA PRO A 84 9.93 1.01 -19.62
C PRO A 84 11.12 0.56 -18.76
N THR A 85 11.38 1.24 -17.67
CA THR A 85 12.61 1.10 -16.87
C THR A 85 12.62 -0.14 -15.98
N ALA A 86 11.46 -0.79 -15.76
CA ALA A 86 11.41 -2.07 -15.03
C ALA A 86 12.10 -3.23 -15.76
N THR A 87 12.30 -3.12 -17.09
CA THR A 87 12.82 -4.19 -17.93
C THR A 87 13.97 -3.71 -18.82
N PRO A 88 15.16 -3.41 -18.25
CA PRO A 88 16.32 -3.05 -19.06
C PRO A 88 16.66 -4.16 -20.07
N PRO A 89 16.92 -3.80 -21.34
CA PRO A 89 17.19 -4.79 -22.39
C PRO A 89 18.52 -5.51 -22.19
N LYS A 90 18.66 -6.69 -22.79
CA LYS A 90 19.85 -7.54 -22.62
C LYS A 90 21.14 -6.82 -23.03
N TRP A 91 21.11 -6.02 -24.12
CA TRP A 91 22.29 -5.27 -24.56
C TRP A 91 22.78 -4.27 -23.49
N LEU A 92 21.89 -3.68 -22.70
CA LEU A 92 22.26 -2.77 -21.62
C LEU A 92 22.88 -3.52 -20.43
N VAL A 93 22.30 -4.67 -20.08
CA VAL A 93 22.87 -5.55 -19.05
C VAL A 93 24.26 -6.04 -19.42
N ASP A 94 24.48 -6.38 -20.71
CA ASP A 94 25.80 -6.81 -21.18
C ASP A 94 26.84 -5.69 -21.22
N ALA A 95 26.39 -4.46 -21.52
CA ALA A 95 27.27 -3.29 -21.53
C ALA A 95 27.62 -2.78 -20.14
N MET A 96 26.74 -3.03 -19.16
CA MET A 96 26.82 -2.49 -17.79
C MET A 96 26.48 -3.58 -16.74
N PRO A 97 27.27 -4.66 -16.65
CA PRO A 97 26.93 -5.80 -15.77
C PRO A 97 26.95 -5.47 -14.28
N ASP A 98 27.63 -4.41 -13.86
CA ASP A 98 27.69 -3.92 -12.49
C ASP A 98 26.42 -3.18 -12.03
N MET A 99 25.46 -2.91 -12.95
CA MET A 99 24.14 -2.40 -12.59
C MET A 99 23.27 -3.45 -11.90
N ILE A 100 23.62 -4.73 -11.98
CA ILE A 100 22.82 -5.82 -11.44
C ILE A 100 22.78 -5.76 -9.92
N ALA A 101 21.56 -5.89 -9.36
CA ALA A 101 21.37 -5.99 -7.93
C ALA A 101 21.93 -7.32 -7.38
N LEU A 102 22.50 -7.27 -6.20
CA LEU A 102 22.90 -8.46 -5.44
C LEU A 102 21.90 -8.70 -4.28
N ASP A 103 21.57 -9.96 -4.03
CA ASP A 103 20.79 -10.34 -2.86
C ASP A 103 21.62 -10.30 -1.55
N ALA A 104 21.01 -10.64 -0.42
CA ALA A 104 21.66 -10.60 0.89
C ALA A 104 22.83 -11.59 1.00
N GLU A 105 22.86 -12.65 0.20
CA GLU A 105 23.95 -13.63 0.11
C GLU A 105 25.03 -13.22 -0.91
N GLY A 106 24.89 -12.04 -1.53
CA GLY A 106 25.83 -11.53 -2.53
C GLY A 106 25.70 -12.15 -3.92
N ARG A 107 24.58 -12.83 -4.21
CA ARG A 107 24.33 -13.45 -5.53
C ARG A 107 23.68 -12.45 -6.48
N PRO A 108 24.17 -12.35 -7.74
CA PRO A 108 23.58 -11.43 -8.72
C PRO A 108 22.19 -11.89 -9.16
N ARG A 109 21.27 -10.94 -9.33
CA ARG A 109 19.96 -11.16 -9.95
C ARG A 109 20.13 -11.40 -11.45
N GLY A 110 19.67 -12.55 -11.96
CA GLY A 110 19.85 -12.91 -13.37
C GLY A 110 18.90 -12.16 -14.32
N PHE A 111 19.35 -11.98 -15.59
CA PHE A 111 18.47 -11.55 -16.67
C PHE A 111 17.43 -12.65 -16.98
N GLY A 112 16.27 -12.25 -17.51
CA GLY A 112 15.16 -13.15 -17.86
C GLY A 112 13.89 -12.89 -17.03
N SER A 113 13.92 -11.83 -16.25
CA SER A 113 12.80 -11.31 -15.46
C SER A 113 12.81 -9.78 -15.53
N ARG A 114 12.21 -9.11 -14.56
CA ARG A 114 12.15 -7.66 -14.42
C ARG A 114 12.79 -7.21 -13.10
N ARG A 115 13.19 -5.92 -12.98
CA ARG A 115 13.72 -5.30 -11.75
C ARG A 115 15.01 -5.93 -11.21
N HIS A 116 15.90 -6.37 -12.10
CA HIS A 116 17.18 -6.98 -11.73
C HIS A 116 18.31 -5.96 -11.53
N TYR A 117 18.03 -4.67 -11.57
CA TYR A 117 18.95 -3.55 -11.38
C TYR A 117 19.02 -3.05 -9.95
N CYS A 118 20.12 -2.39 -9.63
CA CYS A 118 20.34 -1.71 -8.36
C CYS A 118 19.92 -0.24 -8.46
N PHE A 119 18.99 0.21 -7.62
CA PHE A 119 18.52 1.60 -7.58
C PHE A 119 19.63 2.62 -7.27
N SER A 120 20.72 2.17 -6.61
CA SER A 120 21.86 3.02 -6.28
C SER A 120 22.87 3.15 -7.44
N HIS A 121 22.70 2.39 -8.53
CA HIS A 121 23.66 2.40 -9.64
C HIS A 121 23.49 3.65 -10.50
N ALA A 122 24.45 4.58 -10.43
CA ALA A 122 24.37 5.88 -11.12
C ALA A 122 24.25 5.76 -12.65
N GLY A 123 24.98 4.83 -13.26
CA GLY A 123 24.92 4.57 -14.69
C GLY A 123 23.55 4.08 -15.14
N TYR A 124 22.96 3.13 -14.42
CA TYR A 124 21.61 2.66 -14.72
C TYR A 124 20.56 3.77 -14.53
N ARG A 125 20.67 4.58 -13.48
CA ARG A 125 19.78 5.73 -13.28
C ARG A 125 19.88 6.72 -14.46
N ALA A 126 21.08 6.96 -14.98
CA ALA A 126 21.26 7.81 -16.17
C ALA A 126 20.59 7.21 -17.41
N GLU A 127 20.68 5.90 -17.63
CA GLU A 127 20.01 5.20 -18.73
C GLU A 127 18.48 5.20 -18.57
N ALA A 128 17.97 5.02 -17.35
CA ALA A 128 16.54 5.13 -17.05
C ALA A 128 16.00 6.55 -17.36
N VAL A 129 16.75 7.58 -17.01
CA VAL A 129 16.44 8.97 -17.36
C VAL A 129 16.49 9.18 -18.87
N ARG A 130 17.48 8.60 -19.57
CA ARG A 130 17.63 8.72 -21.02
C ARG A 130 16.45 8.11 -21.77
N ILE A 131 16.04 6.90 -21.42
CA ILE A 131 14.91 6.27 -22.10
C ILE A 131 13.59 6.96 -21.74
N ALA A 132 13.38 7.35 -20.49
CA ALA A 132 12.20 8.13 -20.09
C ALA A 132 12.12 9.45 -20.88
N ARG A 133 13.25 10.12 -21.09
CA ARG A 133 13.35 11.32 -21.94
C ARG A 133 12.96 11.02 -23.38
N ALA A 134 13.52 9.98 -24.01
CA ALA A 134 13.23 9.64 -25.39
C ALA A 134 11.73 9.34 -25.62
N VAL A 135 11.11 8.61 -24.68
CA VAL A 135 9.66 8.33 -24.72
C VAL A 135 8.85 9.63 -24.53
N ALA A 136 9.26 10.49 -23.58
CA ALA A 136 8.56 11.76 -23.32
C ALA A 136 8.73 12.78 -24.45
N GLU A 137 9.89 12.88 -25.09
CA GLU A 137 10.10 13.69 -26.29
C GLU A 137 9.21 13.25 -27.46
N ARG A 138 8.93 11.93 -27.56
CA ARG A 138 8.08 11.39 -28.62
C ARG A 138 6.58 11.61 -28.36
N TYR A 139 6.13 11.41 -27.12
CA TYR A 139 4.71 11.32 -26.80
C TYR A 139 4.22 12.39 -25.81
N GLY A 140 5.10 13.25 -25.28
CA GLY A 140 4.76 14.22 -24.24
C GLY A 140 3.67 15.21 -24.63
N ASP A 141 3.64 15.61 -25.90
CA ASP A 141 2.64 16.53 -26.45
C ASP A 141 1.44 15.81 -27.08
N ASN A 142 1.44 14.46 -27.13
CA ASN A 142 0.36 13.70 -27.73
C ASN A 142 -0.92 13.81 -26.85
N PRO A 143 -2.04 14.35 -27.35
CA PRO A 143 -3.25 14.54 -26.55
C PRO A 143 -3.91 13.25 -26.08
N ALA A 144 -3.62 12.12 -26.71
CA ALA A 144 -4.12 10.81 -26.28
C ALA A 144 -3.39 10.29 -25.04
N VAL A 145 -2.16 10.74 -24.76
CA VAL A 145 -1.43 10.40 -23.54
C VAL A 145 -1.93 11.31 -22.42
N VAL A 146 -2.72 10.75 -21.51
CA VAL A 146 -3.41 11.49 -20.43
C VAL A 146 -2.65 11.43 -19.11
N ALA A 147 -1.81 10.40 -18.92
CA ALA A 147 -0.98 10.24 -17.74
C ALA A 147 0.27 9.40 -18.05
N TRP A 148 1.24 9.46 -17.14
CA TRP A 148 2.47 8.69 -17.15
C TRP A 148 2.55 7.78 -15.95
N GLN A 149 3.02 6.55 -16.16
CA GLN A 149 3.47 5.68 -15.08
C GLN A 149 5.00 5.63 -15.07
N THR A 150 5.62 5.86 -13.92
CA THR A 150 7.06 5.60 -13.75
C THR A 150 7.29 4.14 -13.45
N ASP A 151 8.18 3.46 -14.20
CA ASP A 151 8.61 2.08 -13.95
C ASP A 151 7.42 1.10 -13.75
N ASN A 152 7.59 0.07 -12.93
CA ASN A 152 6.53 -0.84 -12.49
C ASN A 152 6.88 -1.50 -11.15
N GLU A 153 6.03 -1.36 -10.13
CA GLU A 153 6.12 -2.05 -8.85
C GLU A 153 7.54 -1.98 -8.25
N TYR A 154 8.02 -0.77 -7.90
CA TYR A 154 9.35 -0.60 -7.32
C TYR A 154 9.61 -1.59 -6.19
N GLY A 155 10.77 -2.25 -6.23
CA GLY A 155 11.23 -3.11 -5.17
C GLY A 155 10.59 -4.50 -5.07
N CYS A 156 9.59 -4.84 -5.90
CA CYS A 156 8.95 -6.15 -5.88
C CYS A 156 9.97 -7.30 -5.99
N HIS A 157 9.70 -8.41 -5.30
CA HIS A 157 10.58 -9.59 -5.19
C HIS A 157 11.96 -9.27 -4.56
N ASP A 158 11.94 -8.49 -3.47
CA ASP A 158 13.12 -8.11 -2.69
C ASP A 158 14.19 -7.36 -3.50
N SER A 159 13.76 -6.56 -4.47
CA SER A 159 14.69 -5.80 -5.32
C SER A 159 14.92 -4.35 -4.88
N ALA A 160 14.19 -3.85 -3.86
CA ALA A 160 14.42 -2.52 -3.29
C ALA A 160 15.78 -2.40 -2.61
N VAL A 161 16.26 -3.50 -2.02
CA VAL A 161 17.52 -3.57 -1.30
C VAL A 161 18.55 -4.32 -2.15
N SER A 162 19.73 -3.72 -2.35
CA SER A 162 20.83 -4.35 -3.09
C SER A 162 22.10 -4.31 -2.26
N TYR A 163 22.84 -5.41 -2.28
CA TYR A 163 24.15 -5.55 -1.62
C TYR A 163 25.32 -5.42 -2.61
N SER A 164 25.12 -4.70 -3.70
CA SER A 164 26.12 -4.45 -4.73
C SER A 164 27.18 -3.43 -4.30
N ALA A 165 28.29 -3.38 -5.02
CA ALA A 165 29.33 -2.39 -4.81
C ALA A 165 28.80 -0.94 -4.97
N ALA A 166 27.90 -0.72 -5.94
CA ALA A 166 27.24 0.57 -6.12
C ALA A 166 26.40 0.98 -4.90
N ALA A 167 25.64 0.03 -4.32
CA ALA A 167 24.90 0.27 -3.10
C ALA A 167 25.81 0.56 -1.91
N SER A 168 26.91 -0.19 -1.74
CA SER A 168 27.90 0.04 -0.67
C SER A 168 28.50 1.44 -0.74
N GLN A 169 28.93 1.87 -1.95
CA GLN A 169 29.49 3.21 -2.12
C GLN A 169 28.46 4.31 -1.86
N ALA A 170 27.26 4.17 -2.39
CA ALA A 170 26.19 5.14 -2.20
C ALA A 170 25.77 5.22 -0.71
N PHE A 171 25.73 4.09 -0.01
CA PHE A 171 25.41 4.04 1.42
C PHE A 171 26.45 4.79 2.27
N ARG A 172 27.74 4.62 2.01
CA ARG A 172 28.80 5.38 2.69
C ARG A 172 28.67 6.88 2.50
N THR A 173 28.31 7.32 1.29
CA THR A 173 28.06 8.73 0.99
C THR A 173 26.82 9.25 1.73
N TRP A 174 25.76 8.46 1.77
CA TRP A 174 24.53 8.77 2.50
C TRP A 174 24.78 8.87 4.02
N LEU A 175 25.57 7.95 4.59
CA LEU A 175 25.95 8.00 5.99
C LEU A 175 26.77 9.25 6.32
N ALA A 176 27.72 9.61 5.48
CA ALA A 176 28.52 10.82 5.67
C ALA A 176 27.65 12.09 5.65
N ALA A 177 26.67 12.16 4.76
CA ALA A 177 25.73 13.27 4.72
C ALA A 177 24.82 13.33 5.95
N ARG A 178 24.39 12.16 6.47
CA ARG A 178 23.47 12.06 7.60
C ARG A 178 24.13 12.36 8.95
N TYR A 179 25.32 11.80 9.20
CA TYR A 179 26.00 11.87 10.50
C TYR A 179 27.10 12.92 10.57
N GLY A 180 27.58 13.42 9.45
CA GLY A 180 28.66 14.43 9.37
C GLY A 180 30.03 13.88 9.75
N THR A 181 30.18 13.21 10.89
CA THR A 181 31.43 12.61 11.35
C THR A 181 31.27 11.13 11.68
N ILE A 182 32.38 10.38 11.60
CA ILE A 182 32.37 8.95 11.94
C ILE A 182 32.15 8.73 13.44
N ASP A 183 32.61 9.64 14.28
CA ASP A 183 32.42 9.58 15.72
C ASP A 183 30.94 9.76 16.09
N ALA A 184 30.22 10.66 15.40
CA ALA A 184 28.78 10.82 15.57
C ALA A 184 28.02 9.55 15.16
N LEU A 185 28.42 8.89 14.07
CA LEU A 185 27.84 7.59 13.67
C LEU A 185 28.12 6.52 14.74
N ASN A 186 29.37 6.37 15.19
CA ASN A 186 29.71 5.39 16.22
C ASN A 186 28.92 5.59 17.50
N GLN A 187 28.75 6.85 17.93
CA GLN A 187 27.94 7.19 19.10
C GLN A 187 26.45 6.86 18.87
N ALA A 188 25.88 7.25 17.73
CA ALA A 188 24.48 7.02 17.41
C ALA A 188 24.14 5.53 17.34
N TRP A 189 25.06 4.70 16.82
CA TRP A 189 24.86 3.26 16.69
C TRP A 189 25.30 2.46 17.92
N GLY A 190 25.94 3.11 18.92
CA GLY A 190 26.46 2.42 20.10
C GLY A 190 27.57 1.42 19.75
N ASN A 191 28.44 1.74 18.79
CA ASN A 191 29.43 0.82 18.22
C ASN A 191 30.57 0.45 19.21
N VAL A 192 30.65 1.08 20.37
CA VAL A 192 31.50 0.61 21.47
C VAL A 192 31.16 -0.82 21.90
N PHE A 193 29.91 -1.25 21.69
CA PHE A 193 29.45 -2.62 21.91
C PHE A 193 30.16 -3.58 20.94
N TRP A 194 30.77 -4.63 21.46
CA TRP A 194 31.57 -5.63 20.74
C TRP A 194 32.70 -5.06 19.88
N SER A 195 33.21 -3.86 20.19
CA SER A 195 34.32 -3.22 19.47
C SER A 195 34.02 -2.97 17.97
N MET A 196 32.81 -2.56 17.65
CA MET A 196 32.36 -2.34 16.27
C MET A 196 32.65 -0.92 15.75
N GLU A 197 33.48 -0.12 16.44
CA GLU A 197 33.79 1.25 16.08
C GLU A 197 34.54 1.35 14.75
N TYR A 198 34.08 2.23 13.86
CA TYR A 198 34.73 2.60 12.62
C TYR A 198 35.63 3.82 12.79
N ARG A 199 36.64 3.95 11.93
CA ARG A 199 37.57 5.11 11.90
C ARG A 199 37.29 6.04 10.72
N SER A 200 36.52 5.58 9.73
CA SER A 200 36.07 6.38 8.59
C SER A 200 34.83 5.76 7.97
N PHE A 201 34.04 6.56 7.23
CA PHE A 201 32.89 6.05 6.48
C PHE A 201 33.28 4.99 5.42
N ALA A 202 34.52 5.04 4.92
CA ALA A 202 35.01 4.06 3.95
C ALA A 202 35.14 2.63 4.52
N GLN A 203 35.18 2.48 5.84
CA GLN A 203 35.22 1.19 6.52
C GLN A 203 33.85 0.58 6.78
N VAL A 204 32.77 1.34 6.58
CA VAL A 204 31.42 0.84 6.84
C VAL A 204 31.02 -0.08 5.68
N ASP A 205 30.83 -1.36 5.97
CA ASP A 205 30.29 -2.34 5.03
C ASP A 205 28.75 -2.37 5.10
N LEU A 206 28.12 -3.17 4.23
CA LEU A 206 26.68 -3.42 4.31
C LEU A 206 26.37 -4.42 5.44
N PRO A 207 25.16 -4.36 6.07
CA PRO A 207 24.88 -5.11 7.29
C PRO A 207 24.55 -6.60 7.08
N ASN A 208 24.85 -7.16 5.90
CA ASN A 208 24.65 -8.59 5.60
C ASN A 208 25.88 -9.42 5.91
N LEU A 209 25.73 -10.75 5.92
CA LEU A 209 26.79 -11.75 6.07
C LEU A 209 27.59 -11.68 7.37
N THR A 210 27.08 -11.01 8.39
CA THR A 210 27.64 -11.05 9.76
C THR A 210 27.44 -12.44 10.38
N VAL A 211 28.30 -12.84 11.32
CA VAL A 211 28.23 -14.18 11.96
C VAL A 211 26.96 -14.38 12.74
N THR A 212 26.49 -13.33 13.37
CA THR A 212 25.18 -13.24 14.06
C THR A 212 24.50 -11.96 13.59
N GLU A 213 23.46 -11.50 14.30
CA GLU A 213 22.72 -10.29 13.94
C GLU A 213 23.65 -9.06 13.90
N ALA A 214 23.61 -8.31 12.82
CA ALA A 214 24.31 -7.04 12.74
C ALA A 214 23.65 -5.99 13.64
N ASN A 215 24.38 -4.89 13.93
CA ASN A 215 23.86 -3.78 14.72
C ASN A 215 22.50 -3.30 14.17
N PRO A 216 21.42 -3.27 14.99
CA PRO A 216 20.08 -2.89 14.52
C PRO A 216 20.00 -1.45 14.00
N ALA A 217 20.79 -0.51 14.55
CA ALA A 217 20.88 0.86 14.04
C ALA A 217 21.49 0.90 12.63
N HIS A 218 22.48 0.04 12.36
CA HIS A 218 23.07 -0.13 11.03
C HIS A 218 22.04 -0.68 10.02
N TRP A 219 21.29 -1.73 10.41
CA TRP A 219 20.21 -2.26 9.59
C TRP A 219 19.14 -1.21 9.27
N LEU A 220 18.70 -0.45 10.27
CA LEU A 220 17.70 0.59 10.07
C LEU A 220 18.20 1.70 9.14
N ALA A 221 19.46 2.14 9.33
CA ALA A 221 20.09 3.10 8.44
C ALA A 221 20.15 2.59 7.00
N PHE A 222 20.49 1.30 6.79
CA PHE A 222 20.53 0.70 5.47
C PHE A 222 19.13 0.55 4.82
N ARG A 223 18.10 0.25 5.61
CA ARG A 223 16.70 0.22 5.14
C ARG A 223 16.24 1.62 4.69
N ARG A 224 16.50 2.65 5.50
CA ARG A 224 16.20 4.05 5.15
C ARG A 224 16.93 4.49 3.89
N PHE A 225 18.23 4.19 3.81
CA PHE A 225 19.02 4.45 2.61
C PHE A 225 18.42 3.77 1.38
N SER A 226 18.06 2.49 1.47
CA SER A 226 17.49 1.75 0.34
C SER A 226 16.17 2.37 -0.13
N SER A 227 15.31 2.81 0.79
CA SER A 227 14.10 3.57 0.49
C SER A 227 14.42 4.88 -0.23
N ASP A 228 15.37 5.66 0.27
CA ASP A 228 15.79 6.92 -0.34
C ASP A 228 16.33 6.74 -1.77
N GLN A 229 16.96 5.57 -2.07
CA GLN A 229 17.42 5.27 -3.43
C GLN A 229 16.27 5.01 -4.41
N VAL A 230 15.20 4.35 -3.95
CA VAL A 230 13.98 4.19 -4.75
C VAL A 230 13.33 5.54 -5.02
N VAL A 231 13.20 6.37 -3.99
CA VAL A 231 12.67 7.75 -4.11
C VAL A 231 13.48 8.58 -5.11
N ALA A 232 14.81 8.55 -4.99
CA ALA A 232 15.69 9.29 -5.89
C ALA A 232 15.61 8.78 -7.34
N PHE A 233 15.42 7.48 -7.55
CA PHE A 233 15.23 6.89 -8.87
C PHE A 233 13.91 7.32 -9.50
N ASN A 234 12.80 7.32 -8.73
CA ASN A 234 11.51 7.85 -9.16
C ASN A 234 11.60 9.33 -9.51
N ARG A 235 12.14 10.15 -8.61
CA ARG A 235 12.28 11.60 -8.77
C ARG A 235 13.01 11.98 -10.04
N ALA A 236 14.06 11.22 -10.40
CA ALA A 236 14.83 11.47 -11.61
C ALA A 236 13.99 11.29 -12.90
N GLN A 237 13.11 10.29 -12.94
CA GLN A 237 12.20 10.07 -14.07
C GLN A 237 11.07 11.12 -14.08
N VAL A 238 10.47 11.39 -12.92
CA VAL A 238 9.41 12.39 -12.76
C VAL A 238 9.87 13.77 -13.25
N ALA A 239 11.10 14.17 -12.91
CA ALA A 239 11.66 15.46 -13.36
C ALA A 239 11.70 15.61 -14.89
N VAL A 240 12.01 14.51 -15.60
CA VAL A 240 11.98 14.49 -17.07
C VAL A 240 10.55 14.63 -17.60
N LEU A 241 9.62 13.83 -17.05
CA LEU A 241 8.21 13.84 -17.47
C LEU A 241 7.57 15.20 -17.23
N ARG A 242 7.83 15.86 -16.08
CA ARG A 242 7.36 17.21 -15.79
C ARG A 242 7.83 18.24 -16.80
N THR A 243 9.08 18.10 -17.28
CA THR A 243 9.70 19.03 -18.22
C THR A 243 9.13 18.88 -19.64
N LEU A 244 8.95 17.62 -20.09
CA LEU A 244 8.63 17.29 -21.49
C LEU A 244 7.14 17.02 -21.73
N SER A 245 6.37 16.85 -20.67
CA SER A 245 4.94 16.57 -20.75
C SER A 245 4.17 17.33 -19.66
N PRO A 246 4.25 18.65 -19.63
CA PRO A 246 3.63 19.45 -18.59
C PRO A 246 2.10 19.30 -18.57
N GLY A 247 1.51 19.28 -17.35
CA GLY A 247 0.07 19.18 -17.17
C GLY A 247 -0.51 17.77 -17.33
N ARG A 248 0.32 16.74 -17.51
CA ARG A 248 -0.10 15.33 -17.43
C ARG A 248 0.17 14.81 -16.03
N ASP A 249 -0.78 14.00 -15.52
CA ASP A 249 -0.59 13.28 -14.25
C ASP A 249 0.58 12.28 -14.36
N VAL A 250 1.38 12.21 -13.32
CA VAL A 250 2.40 11.17 -13.14
C VAL A 250 1.99 10.30 -11.97
N MET A 251 2.03 8.98 -12.15
CA MET A 251 1.68 8.00 -11.15
C MET A 251 2.73 6.87 -11.06
N HIS A 252 2.67 6.11 -9.98
CA HIS A 252 3.37 4.83 -9.81
C HIS A 252 2.42 3.79 -9.22
N ASN A 253 2.63 2.50 -9.54
CA ASN A 253 1.84 1.41 -9.00
C ASN A 253 2.53 0.75 -7.80
N PHE A 254 1.98 1.00 -6.61
CA PHE A 254 2.40 0.36 -5.37
C PHE A 254 1.75 -1.02 -5.21
N MET A 255 2.36 -1.89 -4.39
CA MET A 255 1.86 -3.24 -4.13
C MET A 255 1.20 -3.34 -2.76
N GLY A 256 0.23 -4.26 -2.62
CA GLY A 256 -0.39 -4.57 -1.33
C GLY A 256 0.57 -5.26 -0.36
N PHE A 257 0.47 -4.93 0.94
CA PHE A 257 1.29 -5.47 2.05
C PHE A 257 2.80 -5.35 1.84
N PHE A 258 3.22 -4.33 1.10
CA PHE A 258 4.61 -4.14 0.73
C PHE A 258 5.20 -2.94 1.49
N THR A 259 6.29 -3.17 2.23
CA THR A 259 6.92 -2.17 3.10
C THR A 259 8.41 -2.00 2.83
N GLN A 260 8.91 -2.38 1.65
CA GLN A 260 10.35 -2.31 1.39
C GLN A 260 10.89 -0.90 1.17
N PHE A 261 10.03 0.09 0.92
CA PHE A 261 10.39 1.52 0.89
C PHE A 261 9.20 2.35 1.39
N ASP A 262 9.42 3.61 1.67
CA ASP A 262 8.38 4.53 2.12
C ASP A 262 7.57 5.05 0.92
N HIS A 263 6.31 4.65 0.84
CA HIS A 263 5.42 5.07 -0.24
C HIS A 263 5.01 6.54 -0.13
N HIS A 264 5.01 7.12 1.07
CA HIS A 264 4.71 8.56 1.25
C HIS A 264 5.78 9.42 0.58
N ASP A 265 7.06 9.01 0.67
CA ASP A 265 8.17 9.74 0.08
C ASP A 265 8.16 9.66 -1.46
N VAL A 266 7.81 8.50 -2.03
CA VAL A 266 7.60 8.38 -3.50
C VAL A 266 6.38 9.18 -3.94
N ALA A 267 5.28 9.12 -3.17
CA ALA A 267 4.03 9.81 -3.48
C ALA A 267 4.17 11.35 -3.43
N ALA A 268 5.16 11.87 -2.73
CA ALA A 268 5.46 13.31 -2.73
C ALA A 268 5.90 13.85 -4.10
N ASP A 269 6.47 13.01 -4.97
CA ASP A 269 6.96 13.40 -6.29
C ASP A 269 5.91 13.22 -7.41
N ILE A 270 4.88 12.38 -7.22
CA ILE A 270 3.86 12.02 -8.21
C ILE A 270 2.52 12.72 -7.95
N ASP A 271 1.57 12.67 -8.90
CA ASP A 271 0.24 13.30 -8.78
C ASP A 271 -0.83 12.35 -8.27
N VAL A 272 -0.68 11.06 -8.53
CA VAL A 272 -1.64 10.02 -8.20
C VAL A 272 -0.93 8.81 -7.61
N ALA A 273 -1.34 8.36 -6.44
CA ALA A 273 -0.87 7.11 -5.86
C ALA A 273 -1.65 5.94 -6.51
N GLY A 274 -1.02 5.21 -7.43
CA GLY A 274 -1.58 3.98 -7.98
C GLY A 274 -1.28 2.78 -7.10
N TRP A 275 -2.10 1.73 -7.15
CA TRP A 275 -1.78 0.46 -6.51
C TRP A 275 -2.43 -0.74 -7.21
N ASP A 276 -1.90 -1.94 -6.92
CA ASP A 276 -2.27 -3.18 -7.56
C ASP A 276 -3.07 -4.06 -6.60
N SER A 277 -4.34 -4.28 -6.95
CA SER A 277 -5.36 -4.94 -6.11
C SER A 277 -5.60 -6.38 -6.54
N TYR A 278 -5.04 -7.31 -5.77
CA TYR A 278 -5.17 -8.75 -6.00
C TYR A 278 -5.75 -9.46 -4.77
N PRO A 279 -7.03 -9.24 -4.39
CA PRO A 279 -7.57 -9.68 -3.10
C PRO A 279 -7.45 -11.17 -2.83
N LEU A 280 -7.61 -12.04 -3.86
CA LEU A 280 -7.50 -13.49 -3.67
C LEU A 280 -6.05 -13.94 -3.54
N GLY A 281 -5.17 -13.41 -4.40
CA GLY A 281 -3.74 -13.72 -4.32
C GLY A 281 -3.12 -13.26 -3.00
N PHE A 282 -3.51 -12.10 -2.51
CA PHE A 282 -3.05 -11.57 -1.22
C PHE A 282 -3.57 -12.39 -0.04
N LEU A 283 -4.84 -12.78 -0.06
CA LEU A 283 -5.38 -13.66 0.98
C LEU A 283 -4.60 -14.97 1.09
N ASP A 284 -4.28 -15.60 -0.04
CA ASP A 284 -3.52 -16.84 -0.05
C ASP A 284 -2.06 -16.67 0.40
N SER A 285 -1.39 -15.61 -0.07
CA SER A 285 0.06 -15.45 0.10
C SER A 285 0.48 -14.82 1.43
N PHE A 286 -0.39 -14.03 2.07
CA PHE A 286 -0.06 -13.28 3.29
C PHE A 286 -0.60 -13.91 4.58
N LYS A 287 -0.37 -13.24 5.73
CA LYS A 287 -0.61 -13.76 7.09
C LYS A 287 -2.08 -13.70 7.50
N PHE A 288 -2.94 -14.38 6.79
CA PHE A 288 -4.33 -14.61 7.21
C PHE A 288 -4.48 -15.96 7.90
N SER A 289 -5.47 -16.07 8.79
CA SER A 289 -5.75 -17.33 9.47
C SER A 289 -6.19 -18.42 8.48
N PRO A 290 -5.98 -19.71 8.78
CA PRO A 290 -6.51 -20.79 7.96
C PRO A 290 -8.03 -20.71 7.76
N ALA A 291 -8.78 -20.23 8.76
CA ALA A 291 -10.21 -20.02 8.68
C ALA A 291 -10.55 -18.92 7.67
N ASP A 292 -9.89 -17.75 7.74
CA ASP A 292 -10.11 -16.67 6.77
C ASP A 292 -9.79 -17.11 5.34
N LYS A 293 -8.71 -17.88 5.14
CA LYS A 293 -8.33 -18.42 3.83
C LYS A 293 -9.36 -19.36 3.24
N ILE A 294 -10.12 -20.07 4.08
CA ILE A 294 -11.23 -20.95 3.66
C ILE A 294 -12.50 -20.13 3.44
N ASP A 295 -12.88 -19.31 4.41
CA ASP A 295 -14.15 -18.59 4.41
C ASP A 295 -14.23 -17.56 3.28
N TYR A 296 -13.11 -16.92 2.97
CA TYR A 296 -12.99 -15.87 1.95
C TYR A 296 -12.21 -16.28 0.71
N ALA A 297 -12.00 -17.59 0.48
CA ALA A 297 -11.18 -18.13 -0.61
C ALA A 297 -11.49 -17.55 -1.99
N ARG A 298 -12.75 -17.20 -2.26
CA ARG A 298 -13.23 -16.70 -3.55
C ARG A 298 -13.69 -15.25 -3.52
N GLN A 299 -13.66 -14.61 -2.36
CA GLN A 299 -14.06 -13.22 -2.14
C GLN A 299 -12.88 -12.30 -1.84
N GLY A 300 -11.78 -12.83 -1.31
CA GLY A 300 -10.76 -12.05 -0.60
C GLY A 300 -11.27 -11.65 0.79
N HIS A 301 -10.35 -11.43 1.73
CA HIS A 301 -10.73 -10.93 3.05
C HIS A 301 -11.33 -9.51 2.92
N PRO A 302 -12.43 -9.18 3.63
CA PRO A 302 -13.20 -7.94 3.45
C PRO A 302 -12.40 -6.64 3.60
N ASP A 303 -11.28 -6.70 4.28
CA ASP A 303 -10.50 -5.50 4.62
C ASP A 303 -9.16 -5.40 3.84
N ILE A 304 -8.82 -6.36 2.95
CA ILE A 304 -7.59 -6.31 2.14
C ILE A 304 -7.61 -5.09 1.20
N ALA A 305 -8.60 -5.02 0.31
CA ALA A 305 -8.70 -3.95 -0.66
C ALA A 305 -8.90 -2.60 0.05
N ALA A 306 -9.85 -2.54 1.00
CA ALA A 306 -10.19 -1.33 1.73
C ALA A 306 -9.00 -0.72 2.50
N PHE A 307 -8.17 -1.54 3.17
CA PHE A 307 -6.96 -1.07 3.85
C PHE A 307 -6.01 -0.35 2.88
N HIS A 308 -5.77 -0.95 1.73
CA HIS A 308 -4.86 -0.37 0.74
C HIS A 308 -5.47 0.85 0.02
N HIS A 309 -6.78 0.86 -0.23
CA HIS A 309 -7.48 2.04 -0.73
C HIS A 309 -7.26 3.24 0.20
N ASP A 310 -7.44 3.05 1.51
CA ASP A 310 -7.29 4.11 2.50
C ASP A 310 -5.79 4.46 2.75
N LEU A 311 -4.87 3.48 2.67
CA LEU A 311 -3.43 3.70 2.76
C LEU A 311 -2.92 4.56 1.59
N TYR A 312 -3.23 4.18 0.36
CA TYR A 312 -2.72 4.90 -0.82
C TYR A 312 -3.41 6.25 -1.03
N ARG A 313 -4.70 6.36 -0.65
CA ARG A 313 -5.32 7.68 -0.54
C ARG A 313 -4.58 8.57 0.48
N GLY A 314 -4.17 8.03 1.62
CA GLY A 314 -3.43 8.72 2.67
C GLY A 314 -1.98 9.07 2.29
N CYS A 315 -1.38 8.45 1.27
CA CYS A 315 -0.04 8.79 0.81
C CYS A 315 0.03 10.23 0.26
N ARG A 316 -1.07 10.74 -0.29
CA ARG A 316 -1.12 12.11 -0.82
C ARG A 316 -1.96 13.03 0.05
N ALA A 317 -1.58 14.32 0.09
CA ALA A 317 -2.33 15.33 0.83
C ALA A 317 -3.69 15.67 0.18
N ASP A 318 -3.78 15.58 -1.15
CA ASP A 318 -4.99 15.80 -1.93
C ASP A 318 -5.88 14.54 -2.02
N GLY A 319 -5.37 13.39 -1.58
CA GLY A 319 -6.09 12.13 -1.54
C GLY A 319 -6.36 11.49 -2.91
N ARG A 320 -5.62 11.89 -3.98
CA ARG A 320 -5.78 11.31 -5.32
C ARG A 320 -5.12 9.94 -5.42
N TRP A 321 -5.88 8.94 -5.86
CA TRP A 321 -5.40 7.57 -5.98
C TRP A 321 -6.18 6.76 -7.03
N TRP A 322 -5.54 5.71 -7.58
CA TRP A 322 -6.10 4.79 -8.57
C TRP A 322 -5.83 3.35 -8.18
N VAL A 323 -6.73 2.43 -8.57
CA VAL A 323 -6.38 1.01 -8.76
C VAL A 323 -5.90 0.86 -10.20
N ILE A 324 -4.61 0.58 -10.39
CA ILE A 324 -4.04 0.48 -11.75
C ILE A 324 -3.94 -0.96 -12.24
N GLU A 325 -4.01 -1.92 -11.32
CA GLU A 325 -4.15 -3.35 -11.62
C GLU A 325 -5.21 -3.96 -10.71
N GLN A 326 -6.41 -4.20 -11.24
CA GLN A 326 -7.47 -4.90 -10.52
C GLN A 326 -7.55 -6.34 -10.99
N GLN A 327 -7.55 -7.28 -10.07
CA GLN A 327 -7.72 -8.71 -10.32
C GLN A 327 -9.06 -8.99 -11.04
N PRO A 328 -9.09 -9.58 -12.28
CA PRO A 328 -10.34 -9.94 -12.96
C PRO A 328 -10.67 -11.44 -12.89
N GLY A 329 -9.76 -12.26 -12.35
CA GLY A 329 -9.84 -13.71 -12.32
C GLY A 329 -8.67 -14.31 -11.53
N PRO A 330 -8.36 -15.61 -11.67
CA PRO A 330 -7.19 -16.23 -11.02
C PRO A 330 -5.88 -15.53 -11.37
N VAL A 331 -4.98 -15.43 -10.41
CA VAL A 331 -3.60 -14.99 -10.61
C VAL A 331 -2.67 -16.20 -10.81
N ASN A 332 -1.41 -15.99 -11.21
CA ASN A 332 -0.45 -17.10 -11.42
C ASN A 332 0.60 -17.24 -10.32
N TRP A 333 0.70 -16.29 -9.41
CA TRP A 333 1.82 -16.15 -8.47
C TRP A 333 1.54 -16.58 -7.03
N SER A 334 0.29 -16.86 -6.67
CA SER A 334 -0.05 -17.44 -5.36
C SER A 334 -0.08 -18.97 -5.43
N ALA A 335 0.00 -19.64 -4.27
CA ALA A 335 0.00 -21.10 -4.20
C ALA A 335 -1.35 -21.71 -4.61
N HIS A 336 -2.45 -21.01 -4.30
CA HIS A 336 -3.80 -21.40 -4.66
C HIS A 336 -4.49 -20.27 -5.45
N ASN A 337 -5.12 -20.60 -6.55
CA ASN A 337 -5.69 -19.65 -7.49
C ASN A 337 -7.17 -19.92 -7.78
N PRO A 338 -8.06 -19.74 -6.82
CA PRO A 338 -9.50 -19.92 -7.07
C PRO A 338 -10.02 -18.81 -8.00
N ALA A 339 -11.09 -19.14 -8.73
CA ALA A 339 -11.84 -18.13 -9.45
C ALA A 339 -12.64 -17.25 -8.46
N PRO A 340 -12.76 -15.95 -8.70
CA PRO A 340 -13.64 -15.10 -7.90
C PRO A 340 -15.07 -15.67 -7.83
N LEU A 341 -15.75 -15.47 -6.70
CA LEU A 341 -17.19 -15.71 -6.63
C LEU A 341 -17.89 -14.77 -7.61
N PRO A 342 -18.89 -15.24 -8.39
CA PRO A 342 -19.63 -14.37 -9.29
C PRO A 342 -20.15 -13.10 -8.61
N GLY A 343 -19.84 -11.94 -9.18
CA GLY A 343 -20.14 -10.62 -8.63
C GLY A 343 -18.99 -9.94 -7.89
N MET A 344 -17.90 -10.65 -7.60
CA MET A 344 -16.80 -10.09 -6.81
C MET A 344 -15.96 -9.06 -7.56
N VAL A 345 -15.72 -9.24 -8.86
CA VAL A 345 -14.98 -8.24 -9.66
C VAL A 345 -15.76 -6.92 -9.72
N ARG A 346 -17.09 -7.00 -9.85
CA ARG A 346 -17.98 -5.85 -9.74
C ARG A 346 -17.95 -5.23 -8.34
N LEU A 347 -18.03 -6.04 -7.28
CA LEU A 347 -17.99 -5.57 -5.89
C LEU A 347 -16.69 -4.82 -5.59
N TRP A 348 -15.52 -5.38 -5.91
CA TRP A 348 -14.22 -4.73 -5.69
C TRP A 348 -14.12 -3.39 -6.43
N THR A 349 -14.66 -3.32 -7.66
CA THR A 349 -14.69 -2.08 -8.45
C THR A 349 -15.55 -1.01 -7.77
N LEU A 350 -16.74 -1.37 -7.29
CA LEU A 350 -17.63 -0.44 -6.59
C LEU A 350 -17.13 -0.06 -5.18
N GLU A 351 -16.37 -0.95 -4.51
CA GLU A 351 -15.71 -0.61 -3.25
C GLU A 351 -14.62 0.44 -3.48
N ALA A 352 -13.79 0.28 -4.50
CA ALA A 352 -12.80 1.30 -4.87
C ALA A 352 -13.47 2.65 -5.16
N MET A 353 -14.61 2.65 -5.89
CA MET A 353 -15.42 3.84 -6.13
C MET A 353 -15.88 4.48 -4.81
N ALA A 354 -16.44 3.71 -3.88
CA ALA A 354 -16.90 4.21 -2.59
C ALA A 354 -15.76 4.74 -1.70
N HIS A 355 -14.53 4.26 -1.90
CA HIS A 355 -13.32 4.79 -1.24
C HIS A 355 -12.74 6.02 -1.94
N GLY A 356 -13.30 6.43 -3.11
CA GLY A 356 -12.93 7.63 -3.84
C GLY A 356 -11.83 7.43 -4.88
N ALA A 357 -11.70 6.23 -5.46
CA ALA A 357 -10.83 6.00 -6.61
C ALA A 357 -11.28 6.83 -7.82
N GLU A 358 -10.32 7.46 -8.52
CA GLU A 358 -10.61 8.15 -9.79
C GLU A 358 -10.60 7.17 -10.98
N LEU A 359 -9.91 6.02 -10.84
CA LEU A 359 -9.74 5.00 -11.86
C LEU A 359 -9.64 3.61 -11.23
N VAL A 360 -10.30 2.62 -11.86
CA VAL A 360 -10.03 1.19 -11.65
C VAL A 360 -9.66 0.57 -13.00
N SER A 361 -8.45 0.06 -13.11
CA SER A 361 -7.88 -0.55 -14.31
C SER A 361 -7.65 -2.04 -14.08
N TYR A 362 -8.19 -2.88 -14.95
CA TYR A 362 -8.07 -4.33 -14.80
C TYR A 362 -6.76 -4.87 -15.37
N PHE A 363 -6.12 -5.78 -14.69
CA PHE A 363 -4.95 -6.48 -15.16
C PHE A 363 -5.32 -7.92 -15.53
N ARG A 364 -5.45 -8.24 -16.82
CA ARG A 364 -5.17 -7.48 -18.06
C ARG A 364 -6.34 -7.63 -19.05
N TRP A 365 -6.24 -6.98 -20.21
CA TRP A 365 -7.25 -7.12 -21.27
C TRP A 365 -7.42 -8.56 -21.72
N ARG A 366 -6.33 -9.20 -22.17
CA ARG A 366 -6.37 -10.60 -22.60
C ARG A 366 -5.25 -11.39 -21.94
N GLN A 367 -5.58 -12.57 -21.42
CA GLN A 367 -4.64 -13.53 -20.90
C GLN A 367 -3.60 -13.90 -21.97
N PHE A 368 -2.31 -13.71 -21.65
CA PHE A 368 -1.22 -14.03 -22.58
C PHE A 368 -0.92 -15.52 -22.52
N PRO A 369 -0.86 -16.24 -23.66
CA PRO A 369 -0.74 -17.71 -23.67
C PRO A 369 0.69 -18.22 -23.48
N MET A 370 1.66 -17.33 -23.26
CA MET A 370 3.08 -17.65 -23.17
C MET A 370 3.75 -16.95 -22.01
N ALA A 371 5.00 -17.28 -21.72
CA ALA A 371 5.87 -16.72 -20.70
C ALA A 371 5.34 -16.91 -19.25
N GLN A 372 5.86 -16.15 -18.32
CA GLN A 372 5.67 -16.35 -16.88
C GLN A 372 4.21 -16.21 -16.42
N GLU A 373 3.43 -15.34 -17.07
CA GLU A 373 2.05 -15.02 -16.68
C GLU A 373 0.99 -15.71 -17.56
N GLN A 374 1.33 -16.82 -18.20
CA GLN A 374 0.39 -17.55 -19.06
C GLN A 374 -0.88 -18.04 -18.32
N ASN A 375 -0.80 -18.21 -16.99
CA ASN A 375 -1.95 -18.58 -16.14
C ASN A 375 -2.59 -17.40 -15.43
N HIS A 376 -2.14 -16.15 -15.69
CA HIS A 376 -2.77 -14.95 -15.15
C HIS A 376 -3.99 -14.58 -15.99
N ALA A 377 -5.17 -14.58 -15.37
CA ALA A 377 -6.40 -14.29 -16.07
C ALA A 377 -6.44 -12.87 -16.63
N GLY A 378 -7.17 -12.71 -17.75
CA GLY A 378 -7.54 -11.42 -18.31
C GLY A 378 -9.06 -11.27 -18.36
N LEU A 379 -9.53 -10.12 -18.84
CA LEU A 379 -10.95 -9.91 -19.19
C LEU A 379 -11.36 -10.79 -20.38
N LEU A 380 -10.42 -11.07 -21.26
CA LEU A 380 -10.55 -12.06 -22.33
C LEU A 380 -9.63 -13.25 -22.06
N ARG A 381 -10.08 -14.43 -22.50
CA ARG A 381 -9.25 -15.65 -22.55
C ARG A 381 -8.25 -15.59 -23.72
N PRO A 382 -7.28 -16.51 -23.80
CA PRO A 382 -6.30 -16.54 -24.89
C PRO A 382 -6.92 -16.65 -26.29
N ASP A 383 -8.07 -17.33 -26.41
CA ASP A 383 -8.85 -17.49 -27.65
C ASP A 383 -9.71 -16.27 -28.00
N SER A 384 -9.61 -15.20 -27.21
CA SER A 384 -10.40 -13.96 -27.32
C SER A 384 -11.87 -14.07 -26.86
N SER A 385 -12.29 -15.21 -26.33
CA SER A 385 -13.63 -15.33 -25.72
C SER A 385 -13.69 -14.55 -24.39
N ALA A 386 -14.89 -14.03 -24.06
CA ALA A 386 -15.12 -13.28 -22.84
C ALA A 386 -14.91 -14.16 -21.60
N ALA A 387 -14.10 -13.72 -20.65
CA ALA A 387 -14.04 -14.29 -19.31
C ALA A 387 -15.14 -13.69 -18.41
N ALA A 388 -15.40 -14.31 -17.25
CA ALA A 388 -16.41 -13.80 -16.32
C ALA A 388 -16.16 -12.34 -15.91
N GLY A 389 -14.89 -11.97 -15.68
CA GLY A 389 -14.50 -10.61 -15.33
C GLY A 389 -14.92 -9.54 -16.34
N LEU A 390 -14.99 -9.85 -17.64
CA LEU A 390 -15.47 -8.90 -18.65
C LEU A 390 -16.95 -8.53 -18.45
N HIS A 391 -17.78 -9.52 -18.14
CA HIS A 391 -19.20 -9.27 -17.90
C HIS A 391 -19.41 -8.43 -16.64
N GLU A 392 -18.64 -8.70 -15.59
CA GLU A 392 -18.71 -7.95 -14.34
C GLU A 392 -18.14 -6.53 -14.49
N ALA A 393 -17.09 -6.33 -15.30
CA ALA A 393 -16.58 -4.99 -15.63
C ALA A 393 -17.63 -4.14 -16.37
N ARG A 394 -18.41 -4.74 -17.29
CA ARG A 394 -19.54 -4.06 -17.94
C ARG A 394 -20.63 -3.68 -16.96
N GLN A 395 -21.01 -4.60 -16.07
CA GLN A 395 -21.98 -4.31 -15.01
C GLN A 395 -21.51 -3.18 -14.10
N ALA A 396 -20.21 -3.17 -13.74
CA ALA A 396 -19.63 -2.07 -12.96
C ALA A 396 -19.69 -0.74 -13.72
N ALA A 397 -19.44 -0.74 -15.04
CA ALA A 397 -19.58 0.46 -15.86
C ALA A 397 -21.02 1.01 -15.86
N ASP A 398 -22.01 0.12 -15.98
CA ASP A 398 -23.43 0.47 -15.92
C ASP A 398 -23.80 1.04 -14.55
N ASP A 399 -23.34 0.42 -13.45
CA ASP A 399 -23.56 0.92 -12.08
C ASP A 399 -22.93 2.30 -11.86
N ILE A 400 -21.70 2.51 -12.33
CA ILE A 400 -21.00 3.79 -12.22
C ILE A 400 -21.78 4.89 -12.96
N ALA A 401 -22.30 4.57 -14.15
CA ALA A 401 -23.11 5.51 -14.93
C ALA A 401 -24.41 5.88 -14.21
N VAL A 402 -25.08 4.91 -13.57
CA VAL A 402 -26.33 5.12 -12.80
C VAL A 402 -26.06 5.89 -11.52
N LEU A 403 -25.00 5.53 -10.79
CA LEU A 403 -24.65 6.18 -9.53
C LEU A 403 -24.09 7.60 -9.73
N GLY A 404 -23.44 7.86 -10.87
CA GLY A 404 -22.83 9.16 -11.15
C GLY A 404 -21.69 9.52 -10.19
N PRO A 405 -21.28 10.79 -10.11
CA PRO A 405 -20.24 11.27 -9.24
C PRO A 405 -20.54 11.01 -7.76
N ILE A 406 -19.52 10.64 -7.01
CA ILE A 406 -19.62 10.40 -5.57
C ILE A 406 -18.78 11.43 -4.83
N GLY A 407 -19.42 12.20 -3.95
CA GLY A 407 -18.74 13.17 -3.11
C GLY A 407 -17.92 12.53 -1.99
N ALA A 408 -17.00 13.29 -1.41
CA ALA A 408 -16.30 12.88 -0.21
C ALA A 408 -17.24 12.91 1.00
N ALA A 409 -17.13 11.90 1.88
CA ALA A 409 -17.76 11.94 3.21
C ALA A 409 -16.71 12.25 4.29
N PRO A 410 -17.06 12.97 5.36
CA PRO A 410 -16.16 13.19 6.49
C PRO A 410 -15.75 11.87 7.13
N ARG A 411 -14.45 11.64 7.23
CA ARG A 411 -13.89 10.51 7.98
C ARG A 411 -13.48 11.02 9.35
N ARG A 412 -13.94 10.34 10.39
CA ARG A 412 -13.75 10.79 11.76
C ARG A 412 -12.78 9.93 12.57
N ALA A 413 -12.25 8.87 11.97
CA ALA A 413 -11.23 8.02 12.55
C ALA A 413 -9.93 8.09 11.73
N ALA A 414 -8.81 8.37 12.39
CA ALA A 414 -7.46 8.30 11.81
C ALA A 414 -6.73 7.08 12.36
N LEU A 415 -5.99 6.39 11.50
CA LEU A 415 -5.04 5.35 11.85
C LEU A 415 -3.65 5.79 11.41
N VAL A 416 -2.73 5.95 12.35
CA VAL A 416 -1.36 6.38 12.07
C VAL A 416 -0.51 5.18 11.67
N PHE A 417 0.12 5.25 10.50
CA PHE A 417 1.03 4.22 10.01
C PHE A 417 2.32 4.85 9.46
N ALA A 418 3.46 4.21 9.76
CA ALA A 418 4.78 4.57 9.23
C ALA A 418 5.53 3.32 8.78
N TYR A 419 6.15 3.36 7.61
CA TYR A 419 6.97 2.26 7.08
C TYR A 419 8.18 1.97 7.97
N ASP A 420 8.78 3.00 8.55
CA ASP A 420 9.89 2.90 9.51
C ASP A 420 9.52 2.02 10.72
N ALA A 421 8.27 2.06 11.17
CA ALA A 421 7.78 1.22 12.26
C ALA A 421 7.81 -0.29 11.92
N ASP A 422 7.45 -0.64 10.68
CA ASP A 422 7.51 -2.03 10.23
C ASP A 422 8.97 -2.49 10.07
N TRP A 423 9.86 -1.63 9.56
CA TRP A 423 11.31 -1.93 9.49
C TRP A 423 11.90 -2.18 10.87
N ILE A 424 11.59 -1.34 11.86
CA ILE A 424 12.07 -1.51 13.25
C ILE A 424 11.59 -2.84 13.84
N THR A 425 10.30 -3.16 13.63
CA THR A 425 9.74 -4.42 14.16
C THR A 425 10.25 -5.64 13.41
N ALA A 426 10.60 -5.52 12.12
CA ALA A 426 11.21 -6.60 11.34
C ALA A 426 12.68 -6.86 11.73
N ILE A 427 13.46 -5.79 12.04
CA ILE A 427 14.87 -5.91 12.44
C ILE A 427 15.00 -6.58 13.82
N GLN A 428 14.19 -6.16 14.78
CA GLN A 428 14.13 -6.79 16.12
C GLN A 428 12.69 -7.04 16.53
N PRO A 429 12.09 -8.15 16.09
CA PRO A 429 10.69 -8.47 16.40
C PRO A 429 10.46 -8.76 17.89
N GLN A 430 11.46 -9.31 18.62
CA GLN A 430 11.39 -9.76 20.02
C GLN A 430 10.25 -10.77 20.31
N GLY A 431 9.42 -11.08 19.33
CA GLY A 431 8.34 -12.06 19.37
C GLY A 431 8.02 -12.53 17.95
N ARG A 432 7.84 -13.85 17.77
CA ARG A 432 7.60 -14.42 16.43
C ARG A 432 6.35 -13.81 15.80
N GLY A 433 6.53 -13.21 14.61
CA GLY A 433 5.45 -12.65 13.80
C GLY A 433 4.93 -11.29 14.27
N PHE A 434 5.60 -10.60 15.20
CA PHE A 434 5.28 -9.21 15.52
C PHE A 434 5.61 -8.31 14.30
N SER A 435 4.67 -7.48 13.87
CA SER A 435 4.81 -6.55 12.75
C SER A 435 3.91 -5.34 12.96
N ALA A 436 4.45 -4.14 12.75
CA ALA A 436 3.68 -2.91 12.84
C ALA A 436 2.60 -2.84 11.74
N LEU A 437 2.89 -3.35 10.54
CA LEU A 437 1.91 -3.44 9.47
C LEU A 437 0.69 -4.28 9.87
N TRP A 438 0.94 -5.49 10.43
CA TRP A 438 -0.17 -6.38 10.81
C TRP A 438 -0.95 -5.86 12.02
N ALA A 439 -0.30 -5.20 12.98
CA ALA A 439 -1.01 -4.50 14.06
C ALA A 439 -1.92 -3.38 13.50
N ALA A 440 -1.46 -2.65 12.48
CA ALA A 440 -2.28 -1.65 11.80
C ALA A 440 -3.47 -2.29 11.06
N CYS A 441 -3.25 -3.41 10.36
CA CYS A 441 -4.32 -4.16 9.69
C CYS A 441 -5.38 -4.67 10.66
N ASP A 442 -4.97 -5.22 11.82
CA ASP A 442 -5.90 -5.74 12.84
C ASP A 442 -6.74 -4.59 13.44
N CYS A 443 -6.13 -3.45 13.75
CA CYS A 443 -6.85 -2.25 14.21
C CYS A 443 -7.79 -1.69 13.12
N TYR A 444 -7.34 -1.64 11.87
CA TYR A 444 -8.17 -1.20 10.74
C TYR A 444 -9.40 -2.09 10.57
N SER A 445 -9.20 -3.40 10.58
CA SER A 445 -10.30 -4.37 10.46
C SER A 445 -11.31 -4.24 11.60
N ALA A 446 -10.84 -3.98 12.84
CA ALA A 446 -11.71 -3.75 13.98
C ALA A 446 -12.58 -2.48 13.79
N LEU A 447 -12.00 -1.38 13.33
CA LEU A 447 -12.74 -0.15 13.01
C LEU A 447 -13.76 -0.39 11.87
N ARG A 448 -13.39 -1.17 10.86
CA ARG A 448 -14.29 -1.53 9.74
C ARG A 448 -15.48 -2.39 10.21
N ARG A 449 -15.26 -3.31 11.16
CA ARG A 449 -16.36 -4.10 11.76
C ARG A 449 -17.36 -3.25 12.53
N LEU A 450 -16.94 -2.08 13.03
CA LEU A 450 -17.83 -1.07 13.64
C LEU A 450 -18.57 -0.19 12.61
N GLY A 451 -18.32 -0.36 11.31
CA GLY A 451 -18.89 0.45 10.23
C GLY A 451 -18.29 1.86 10.12
N LEU A 452 -17.09 2.07 10.64
CA LEU A 452 -16.41 3.37 10.59
C LEU A 452 -15.65 3.56 9.28
N ASP A 453 -15.61 4.82 8.83
CA ASP A 453 -14.74 5.28 7.75
C ASP A 453 -13.42 5.80 8.33
N ILE A 454 -12.30 5.37 7.74
CA ILE A 454 -10.97 5.54 8.28
C ILE A 454 -10.10 6.27 7.27
N ASP A 455 -9.22 7.15 7.73
CA ASP A 455 -8.04 7.59 6.99
C ASP A 455 -6.80 6.94 7.60
N ILE A 456 -5.95 6.34 6.75
CA ILE A 456 -4.62 5.90 7.17
C ILE A 456 -3.65 7.04 6.82
N VAL A 457 -2.95 7.55 7.83
CA VAL A 457 -2.16 8.78 7.71
C VAL A 457 -0.73 8.61 8.20
N PRO A 458 0.25 9.28 7.59
CA PRO A 458 1.62 9.33 8.14
C PRO A 458 1.67 10.16 9.43
N PRO A 459 2.70 9.96 10.28
CA PRO A 459 2.84 10.67 11.56
C PRO A 459 2.84 12.20 11.49
N GLY A 460 3.17 12.80 10.36
CA GLY A 460 3.21 14.26 10.16
C GLY A 460 1.91 14.89 9.65
N ARG A 461 0.84 14.10 9.47
CA ARG A 461 -0.45 14.61 8.99
C ARG A 461 -1.21 15.30 10.13
N SER A 462 -1.93 16.41 9.82
CA SER A 462 -2.86 17.03 10.77
C SER A 462 -3.94 16.04 11.21
N LEU A 463 -4.30 16.11 12.49
CA LEU A 463 -5.40 15.34 13.09
C LEU A 463 -6.71 16.15 13.19
N ASP A 464 -6.77 17.33 12.59
CA ASP A 464 -7.96 18.17 12.58
C ASP A 464 -9.15 17.47 11.91
N GLY A 465 -10.33 17.57 12.53
CA GLY A 465 -11.57 16.98 12.03
C GLY A 465 -11.79 15.51 12.42
N TYR A 466 -10.79 14.81 12.93
CA TYR A 466 -10.98 13.48 13.48
C TYR A 466 -11.53 13.55 14.92
N ALA A 467 -12.15 12.47 15.38
CA ALA A 467 -12.65 12.29 16.75
C ALA A 467 -11.96 11.11 17.45
N LEU A 468 -11.36 10.21 16.67
CA LEU A 468 -10.61 9.06 17.14
C LEU A 468 -9.29 8.97 16.37
N CYS A 469 -8.19 8.85 17.08
CA CYS A 469 -6.86 8.58 16.51
C CYS A 469 -6.31 7.27 17.08
N VAL A 470 -5.95 6.33 16.20
CA VAL A 470 -5.35 5.04 16.57
C VAL A 470 -3.90 5.02 16.09
N VAL A 471 -2.97 4.72 17.00
CA VAL A 471 -1.53 4.53 16.77
C VAL A 471 -1.21 3.07 17.07
N PRO A 472 -1.37 2.14 16.12
CA PRO A 472 -1.36 0.69 16.39
C PRO A 472 -0.03 0.15 16.93
N CYS A 473 1.06 0.64 16.36
CA CYS A 473 2.44 0.32 16.75
C CYS A 473 3.39 1.33 16.09
N LEU A 474 3.98 2.20 16.87
CA LEU A 474 4.91 3.21 16.37
C LEU A 474 6.15 3.24 17.28
N PRO A 475 7.13 2.33 17.11
CA PRO A 475 8.28 2.22 17.99
C PRO A 475 9.07 3.53 18.10
N HIS A 476 9.36 4.19 16.97
CA HIS A 476 9.87 5.56 16.95
C HIS A 476 8.73 6.55 16.73
N VAL A 477 8.52 7.44 17.69
CA VAL A 477 7.49 8.49 17.64
C VAL A 477 8.16 9.83 17.31
N PRO A 478 7.91 10.42 16.12
CA PRO A 478 8.41 11.76 15.79
C PRO A 478 7.80 12.84 16.69
N GLY A 479 8.61 13.86 17.06
CA GLY A 479 8.17 14.92 17.96
C GLY A 479 6.90 15.66 17.51
N GLY A 480 6.79 15.95 16.21
CA GLY A 480 5.60 16.60 15.65
C GLY A 480 4.29 15.80 15.83
N LEU A 481 4.36 14.47 15.90
CA LEU A 481 3.19 13.66 16.23
C LEU A 481 2.81 13.78 17.71
N VAL A 482 3.80 13.86 18.61
CA VAL A 482 3.52 14.06 20.04
C VAL A 482 2.76 15.36 20.27
N ASP A 483 3.23 16.44 19.64
CA ASP A 483 2.58 17.76 19.72
C ASP A 483 1.15 17.71 19.16
N ALA A 484 0.97 17.05 18.02
CA ALA A 484 -0.35 16.87 17.40
C ALA A 484 -1.30 16.06 18.29
N LEU A 485 -0.83 14.97 18.90
CA LEU A 485 -1.64 14.14 19.80
C LEU A 485 -1.98 14.87 21.11
N GLN A 486 -1.08 15.69 21.66
CA GLN A 486 -1.38 16.52 22.84
C GLN A 486 -2.41 17.62 22.58
N ALA A 487 -2.40 18.19 21.37
CA ALA A 487 -3.38 19.18 20.94
C ALA A 487 -4.73 18.55 20.51
N PHE A 488 -4.76 17.24 20.30
CA PHE A 488 -5.93 16.54 19.78
C PHE A 488 -7.02 16.40 20.84
N ALA A 489 -8.22 16.93 20.55
CA ALA A 489 -9.36 16.93 21.48
C ALA A 489 -10.16 15.61 21.48
N GLY A 490 -9.85 14.66 20.58
CA GLY A 490 -10.55 13.38 20.45
C GLY A 490 -9.97 12.28 21.34
N GLN A 491 -10.44 11.06 21.12
CA GLN A 491 -9.93 9.86 21.79
C GLN A 491 -8.68 9.35 21.10
N VAL A 492 -7.68 8.92 21.86
CA VAL A 492 -6.42 8.35 21.34
C VAL A 492 -6.28 6.91 21.83
N VAL A 493 -5.95 5.99 20.92
CA VAL A 493 -5.60 4.61 21.24
C VAL A 493 -4.17 4.36 20.77
N ILE A 494 -3.30 3.99 21.70
CA ILE A 494 -1.89 3.70 21.46
C ILE A 494 -1.66 2.20 21.65
N GLY A 495 -1.11 1.54 20.66
CA GLY A 495 -0.79 0.12 20.71
C GLY A 495 0.61 -0.18 21.26
N PRO A 496 0.92 -1.48 21.44
CA PRO A 496 2.15 -1.93 22.08
C PRO A 496 3.40 -1.49 21.32
N ARG A 497 4.51 -1.43 22.03
CA ARG A 497 5.83 -1.01 21.54
C ARG A 497 5.91 0.44 21.02
N SER A 498 4.84 1.21 21.03
CA SER A 498 4.89 2.64 20.65
C SER A 498 5.81 3.41 21.60
N GLY A 499 6.70 4.25 21.03
CA GLY A 499 7.72 5.01 21.76
C GLY A 499 8.82 4.15 22.40
N SER A 500 9.02 2.92 21.97
CA SER A 500 10.03 1.99 22.52
C SER A 500 11.43 2.15 21.91
N ARG A 501 11.58 2.96 20.87
CA ARG A 501 12.86 3.21 20.19
C ARG A 501 13.03 4.70 19.88
N THR A 502 14.29 5.13 19.89
CA THR A 502 14.70 6.43 19.32
C THR A 502 14.84 6.33 17.81
N ALA A 503 15.06 7.47 17.14
CA ALA A 503 15.33 7.51 15.71
C ALA A 503 16.53 6.64 15.27
N GLU A 504 17.50 6.43 16.17
CA GLU A 504 18.70 5.61 15.93
C GLU A 504 18.62 4.23 16.62
N PHE A 505 17.41 3.71 16.77
CA PHE A 505 17.11 2.38 17.29
C PHE A 505 17.43 2.14 18.79
N ALA A 506 17.90 3.13 19.53
CA ALA A 506 18.17 2.97 20.95
C ALA A 506 16.89 2.90 21.79
N ILE A 507 16.96 2.26 22.96
CA ILE A 507 15.89 2.34 23.98
C ILE A 507 15.90 3.76 24.54
N PRO A 508 14.75 4.47 24.64
CA PRO A 508 14.69 5.79 25.25
C PRO A 508 15.16 5.77 26.70
N ALA A 509 15.89 6.77 27.14
CA ALA A 509 16.40 6.87 28.51
C ALA A 509 15.27 6.84 29.57
N GLY A 510 14.09 7.36 29.24
CA GLY A 510 12.90 7.34 30.09
C GLY A 510 12.04 6.08 29.96
N LEU A 511 12.49 5.06 29.21
CA LEU A 511 11.75 3.87 28.80
C LEU A 511 10.54 4.18 27.90
N ALA A 512 9.89 3.12 27.37
CA ALA A 512 8.63 3.26 26.62
C ALA A 512 7.50 3.73 27.57
N PRO A 513 6.48 4.42 27.06
CA PRO A 513 6.28 4.85 25.67
C PRO A 513 7.05 6.13 25.27
N GLY A 514 8.21 6.40 25.83
CA GLY A 514 9.10 7.48 25.44
C GLY A 514 8.43 8.86 25.50
N PRO A 515 8.41 9.64 24.42
CA PRO A 515 7.83 10.99 24.43
C PRO A 515 6.31 11.00 24.67
N LEU A 516 5.61 9.89 24.48
CA LEU A 516 4.16 9.77 24.76
C LEU A 516 3.83 9.79 26.25
N GLN A 517 4.84 9.67 27.14
CA GLN A 517 4.66 9.83 28.58
C GLN A 517 4.10 11.21 28.96
N ALA A 518 4.28 12.21 28.11
CA ALA A 518 3.71 13.55 28.32
C ALA A 518 2.18 13.57 28.36
N MET A 519 1.52 12.59 27.74
CA MET A 519 0.05 12.46 27.69
C MET A 519 -0.46 11.17 28.36
N LEU A 520 0.41 10.22 28.60
CA LEU A 520 0.11 8.92 29.17
C LEU A 520 1.17 8.62 30.27
N PRO A 521 0.89 8.89 31.55
CA PRO A 521 1.87 8.83 32.64
C PRO A 521 2.14 7.38 33.07
N ILE A 522 2.70 6.58 32.17
CA ILE A 522 3.11 5.19 32.36
C ILE A 522 4.56 4.98 31.94
N LYS A 523 5.14 3.88 32.41
CA LYS A 523 6.41 3.34 31.93
C LYS A 523 6.27 1.85 31.67
N VAL A 524 6.76 1.39 30.52
CA VAL A 524 6.93 -0.02 30.25
C VAL A 524 8.26 -0.46 30.87
N THR A 525 8.20 -1.21 31.95
CA THR A 525 9.38 -1.60 32.72
C THR A 525 10.07 -2.82 32.11
N HIS A 526 9.32 -3.73 31.52
CA HIS A 526 9.83 -4.86 30.73
C HIS A 526 8.73 -5.37 29.78
N VAL A 527 9.12 -6.22 28.85
CA VAL A 527 8.25 -6.79 27.82
C VAL A 527 8.42 -8.31 27.76
N GLU A 528 7.35 -9.00 27.40
CA GLU A 528 7.37 -10.44 27.16
C GLU A 528 6.80 -10.76 25.79
N SER A 529 7.43 -11.71 25.10
CA SER A 529 6.80 -12.42 23.97
C SER A 529 6.27 -13.75 24.49
N LEU A 530 4.95 -13.93 24.44
CA LEU A 530 4.28 -15.08 24.99
C LEU A 530 4.37 -16.29 24.03
N PRO A 531 4.76 -17.48 24.52
CA PRO A 531 4.75 -18.69 23.70
C PRO A 531 3.32 -19.02 23.19
N PRO A 532 3.20 -19.72 22.04
CA PRO A 532 1.89 -20.18 21.57
C PRO A 532 1.13 -20.97 22.62
N GLY A 533 -0.13 -20.62 22.85
CA GLY A 533 -1.00 -21.25 23.85
C GLY A 533 -0.92 -20.64 25.26
N VAL A 534 0.03 -19.74 25.51
CA VAL A 534 0.01 -18.90 26.71
C VAL A 534 -0.87 -17.69 26.45
N VAL A 535 -1.95 -17.57 27.21
CA VAL A 535 -2.91 -16.48 27.10
C VAL A 535 -3.32 -15.99 28.49
N HIS A 536 -3.63 -14.71 28.61
CA HIS A 536 -4.27 -14.10 29.78
C HIS A 536 -5.70 -13.77 29.39
N SER A 537 -6.67 -14.44 30.00
CA SER A 537 -8.09 -14.34 29.63
C SER A 537 -8.82 -13.35 30.51
N GLY A 538 -9.67 -12.53 29.91
CA GLY A 538 -10.62 -11.65 30.57
C GLY A 538 -12.04 -11.92 30.08
N ASP A 539 -12.99 -11.03 30.39
CA ASP A 539 -14.41 -11.17 30.04
C ASP A 539 -14.61 -11.06 28.50
N GLY A 540 -14.59 -12.21 27.86
CA GLY A 540 -14.78 -12.35 26.40
C GLY A 540 -13.61 -11.88 25.55
N TRP A 541 -12.39 -11.78 26.10
CA TRP A 541 -11.17 -11.45 25.38
C TRP A 541 -9.95 -12.19 25.90
N GLU A 542 -8.91 -12.24 25.09
CA GLU A 542 -7.61 -12.84 25.44
C GLU A 542 -6.48 -11.87 25.07
N ALA A 543 -5.42 -11.86 25.89
CA ALA A 543 -4.13 -11.27 25.59
C ALA A 543 -3.12 -12.37 25.29
N ALA A 544 -2.48 -12.33 24.14
CA ALA A 544 -1.55 -13.34 23.65
C ALA A 544 -0.38 -12.71 22.90
N ARG A 545 0.63 -13.49 22.59
CA ARG A 545 1.82 -13.18 21.76
C ARG A 545 2.77 -12.15 22.37
N TRP A 546 2.28 -11.09 22.99
CA TRP A 546 3.05 -9.98 23.51
C TRP A 546 2.42 -9.37 24.75
N LEU A 547 3.22 -8.97 25.71
CA LEU A 547 2.77 -8.24 26.89
C LEU A 547 3.81 -7.18 27.30
N ASP A 548 3.35 -5.94 27.43
CA ASP A 548 4.06 -4.82 28.05
C ASP A 548 3.70 -4.77 29.53
N HIS A 549 4.70 -4.90 30.43
CA HIS A 549 4.50 -4.68 31.86
C HIS A 549 4.61 -3.19 32.17
N VAL A 550 3.52 -2.64 32.68
CA VAL A 550 3.33 -1.21 32.82
C VAL A 550 3.24 -0.80 34.28
N GLU A 551 3.97 0.27 34.64
CA GLU A 551 3.85 0.99 35.91
C GLU A 551 3.48 2.44 35.65
N GLY A 552 2.72 3.09 36.55
CA GLY A 552 2.38 4.51 36.43
C GLY A 552 1.05 4.88 37.03
N ALA A 553 0.56 6.07 36.66
CA ALA A 553 -0.68 6.67 37.22
C ALA A 553 -1.91 6.48 36.30
N ALA A 554 -1.80 5.70 35.21
CA ALA A 554 -2.95 5.35 34.39
C ALA A 554 -3.81 4.28 35.08
N GLU A 555 -5.11 4.24 34.74
CA GLU A 555 -6.07 3.30 35.31
C GLU A 555 -6.11 2.01 34.49
N PRO A 556 -6.10 0.82 35.11
CA PRO A 556 -6.32 -0.44 34.41
C PRO A 556 -7.72 -0.46 33.78
N GLU A 557 -7.83 -0.76 32.48
CA GLU A 557 -9.12 -0.84 31.76
C GLU A 557 -9.46 -2.27 31.33
N PHE A 558 -8.47 -3.08 30.97
CA PHE A 558 -8.63 -4.48 30.63
C PHE A 558 -7.75 -5.32 31.55
N VAL A 559 -8.40 -5.99 32.51
CA VAL A 559 -7.73 -6.80 33.53
C VAL A 559 -8.15 -8.25 33.33
N ALA A 560 -7.19 -9.15 33.15
CA ALA A 560 -7.40 -10.59 33.03
C ALA A 560 -7.77 -11.22 34.39
N GLU A 561 -8.30 -12.44 34.37
CA GLU A 561 -8.69 -13.19 35.57
C GLU A 561 -7.53 -13.44 36.53
N ASP A 562 -6.31 -13.55 36.01
CA ASP A 562 -5.07 -13.73 36.79
C ASP A 562 -4.47 -12.40 37.31
N GLY A 563 -5.13 -11.28 37.04
CA GLY A 563 -4.67 -9.95 37.43
C GLY A 563 -3.76 -9.26 36.40
N THR A 564 -3.42 -9.89 35.30
CA THR A 564 -2.63 -9.27 34.22
C THR A 564 -3.41 -8.14 33.57
N VAL A 565 -2.78 -6.98 33.38
CA VAL A 565 -3.41 -5.81 32.78
C VAL A 565 -3.01 -5.70 31.32
N ALA A 566 -3.95 -5.92 30.40
CA ALA A 566 -3.76 -5.86 28.97
C ALA A 566 -4.08 -4.48 28.35
N GLY A 567 -4.73 -3.60 29.10
CA GLY A 567 -5.07 -2.25 28.64
C GLY A 567 -5.17 -1.25 29.78
N TRP A 568 -4.74 -0.02 29.48
CA TRP A 568 -4.68 1.09 30.43
C TRP A 568 -5.39 2.32 29.87
N ARG A 569 -5.88 3.22 30.76
CA ARG A 569 -6.53 4.47 30.39
C ARG A 569 -6.02 5.64 31.24
N HIS A 570 -5.81 6.78 30.58
CA HIS A 570 -5.59 8.08 31.22
C HIS A 570 -6.38 9.16 30.48
N GLY A 571 -7.51 9.60 31.04
CA GLY A 571 -8.39 10.56 30.39
C GLY A 571 -8.92 10.07 29.02
N ALA A 572 -8.58 10.78 27.96
CA ALA A 572 -8.96 10.44 26.59
C ALA A 572 -7.98 9.45 25.91
N VAL A 573 -6.89 9.08 26.58
CA VAL A 573 -5.85 8.22 26.01
C VAL A 573 -5.95 6.80 26.56
N ARG A 574 -5.95 5.82 25.67
CA ARG A 574 -5.87 4.39 25.98
C ARG A 574 -4.56 3.81 25.50
N TYR A 575 -4.01 2.87 26.25
CA TYR A 575 -2.84 2.11 25.89
C TYR A 575 -3.17 0.62 25.86
N LEU A 576 -2.96 -0.04 24.74
CA LEU A 576 -3.03 -1.48 24.60
C LEU A 576 -1.63 -2.05 24.90
N ALA A 577 -1.52 -2.85 25.96
CA ALA A 577 -0.26 -3.42 26.44
C ALA A 577 0.05 -4.81 25.83
N THR A 578 -0.71 -5.27 24.86
CA THR A 578 -0.59 -6.59 24.24
C THR A 578 -0.81 -6.52 22.74
N TRP A 579 -0.61 -7.65 22.03
CA TRP A 579 -1.00 -7.75 20.62
C TRP A 579 -2.51 -7.48 20.46
N PRO A 580 -2.94 -6.79 19.37
CA PRO A 580 -4.36 -6.50 19.14
C PRO A 580 -5.14 -7.76 18.69
N GLU A 581 -5.31 -8.74 19.59
CA GLU A 581 -6.14 -9.90 19.35
C GLU A 581 -7.60 -9.48 19.10
N ARG A 582 -8.28 -10.15 18.18
CA ARG A 582 -9.56 -9.71 17.60
C ARG A 582 -10.58 -9.27 18.66
N ALA A 583 -10.88 -10.11 19.63
CA ALA A 583 -11.92 -9.82 20.63
C ALA A 583 -11.56 -8.63 21.53
N LEU A 584 -10.29 -8.52 21.91
CA LEU A 584 -9.78 -7.43 22.74
C LEU A 584 -9.81 -6.10 22.00
N ILE A 585 -9.27 -6.07 20.77
CA ILE A 585 -9.21 -4.82 20.00
C ILE A 585 -10.61 -4.34 19.57
N ASP A 586 -11.55 -5.25 19.28
CA ASP A 586 -12.94 -4.91 18.98
C ASP A 586 -13.60 -4.21 20.17
N GLN A 587 -13.45 -4.76 21.40
CA GLN A 587 -13.97 -4.13 22.61
C GLN A 587 -13.29 -2.77 22.90
N LEU A 588 -11.96 -2.70 22.79
CA LEU A 588 -11.21 -1.47 23.03
C LEU A 588 -11.65 -0.34 22.10
N LEU A 589 -11.68 -0.62 20.78
CA LEU A 589 -12.05 0.36 19.77
C LEU A 589 -13.54 0.72 19.81
N GLN A 590 -14.41 -0.21 20.18
CA GLN A 590 -15.83 0.09 20.41
C GLN A 590 -16.02 1.07 21.58
N ARG A 591 -15.28 0.88 22.70
CA ARG A 591 -15.29 1.83 23.83
C ARG A 591 -14.76 3.20 23.40
N ALA A 592 -13.62 3.22 22.69
CA ALA A 592 -13.01 4.45 22.21
C ALA A 592 -13.91 5.20 21.23
N ALA A 593 -14.53 4.50 20.27
CA ALA A 593 -15.47 5.09 19.30
C ALA A 593 -16.71 5.68 19.98
N ARG A 594 -17.28 4.99 20.98
CA ARG A 594 -18.41 5.49 21.78
C ARG A 594 -18.02 6.76 22.55
N ASP A 595 -16.86 6.76 23.22
CA ASP A 595 -16.38 7.93 23.98
C ASP A 595 -16.03 9.11 23.05
N ALA A 596 -15.68 8.82 21.79
CA ALA A 596 -15.49 9.80 20.72
C ALA A 596 -16.80 10.32 20.10
N GLY A 597 -17.97 9.79 20.52
CA GLY A 597 -19.28 10.15 19.97
C GLY A 597 -19.46 9.70 18.51
N LEU A 598 -18.79 8.61 18.09
CA LEU A 598 -18.91 8.06 16.75
C LEU A 598 -20.11 7.10 16.66
N GLU A 599 -20.87 7.22 15.57
CA GLU A 599 -21.93 6.26 15.24
C GLU A 599 -21.29 4.94 14.82
N THR A 600 -21.68 3.85 15.46
CA THR A 600 -21.22 2.50 15.15
C THR A 600 -22.40 1.58 14.85
N HIS A 601 -22.14 0.52 14.07
CA HIS A 601 -23.13 -0.46 13.67
C HIS A 601 -22.67 -1.88 14.06
N ALA A 602 -23.59 -2.70 14.56
CA ALA A 602 -23.36 -4.14 14.71
C ALA A 602 -23.52 -4.80 13.33
N LEU A 603 -22.40 -5.05 12.66
CA LEU A 603 -22.40 -5.63 11.32
C LEU A 603 -22.36 -7.16 11.38
N PRO A 604 -23.15 -7.86 10.54
CA PRO A 604 -22.94 -9.29 10.28
C PRO A 604 -21.50 -9.55 9.79
N GLU A 605 -20.98 -10.76 10.11
CA GLU A 605 -19.66 -11.16 9.63
C GLU A 605 -19.59 -11.10 8.09
N GLY A 606 -18.52 -10.49 7.57
CA GLY A 606 -18.31 -10.28 6.15
C GLY A 606 -19.06 -9.08 5.54
N LEU A 607 -19.98 -8.44 6.26
CA LEU A 607 -20.60 -7.20 5.80
C LEU A 607 -19.71 -6.01 6.15
N ARG A 608 -19.51 -5.10 5.18
CA ARG A 608 -18.78 -3.84 5.39
C ARG A 608 -19.57 -2.67 4.85
N LEU A 609 -19.44 -1.52 5.51
CA LEU A 609 -20.02 -0.25 5.10
C LEU A 609 -18.94 0.73 4.67
N ARG A 610 -19.30 1.63 3.75
CA ARG A 610 -18.49 2.79 3.38
C ARG A 610 -19.37 3.99 3.05
N ARG A 611 -19.14 5.13 3.68
CA ARG A 611 -19.82 6.38 3.34
C ARG A 611 -19.08 7.12 2.24
N ALA A 612 -19.83 7.65 1.29
CA ALA A 612 -19.32 8.47 0.19
C ALA A 612 -20.37 9.52 -0.18
N GLY A 613 -20.08 10.79 0.08
CA GLY A 613 -21.08 11.87 0.00
C GLY A 613 -22.27 11.61 0.92
N SER A 614 -23.48 11.74 0.39
CA SER A 614 -24.74 11.42 1.07
C SER A 614 -25.08 9.93 1.11
N ARG A 615 -24.26 9.07 0.46
CA ARG A 615 -24.54 7.65 0.29
C ARG A 615 -23.76 6.78 1.26
N THR A 616 -24.35 5.64 1.61
CA THR A 616 -23.66 4.54 2.28
C THR A 616 -23.73 3.30 1.41
N PHE A 617 -22.56 2.82 1.03
CA PHE A 617 -22.37 1.56 0.33
C PHE A 617 -22.25 0.43 1.35
N ALA A 618 -22.87 -0.70 1.05
CA ALA A 618 -22.75 -1.93 1.81
C ALA A 618 -22.24 -3.06 0.90
N PHE A 619 -21.24 -3.80 1.36
CA PHE A 619 -20.55 -4.86 0.61
C PHE A 619 -20.62 -6.16 1.37
N ASN A 620 -21.17 -7.20 0.76
CA ASN A 620 -21.26 -8.53 1.36
C ASN A 620 -20.16 -9.45 0.85
N TYR A 621 -19.12 -9.62 1.66
CA TYR A 621 -18.02 -10.56 1.43
C TYR A 621 -18.31 -11.97 1.94
N ALA A 622 -19.39 -12.18 2.72
CA ALA A 622 -19.75 -13.50 3.19
C ALA A 622 -20.25 -14.40 2.06
N ASN A 623 -20.11 -15.71 2.21
CA ASN A 623 -20.65 -16.72 1.29
C ASN A 623 -22.16 -17.00 1.51
N ARG A 624 -22.83 -16.16 2.32
CA ARG A 624 -24.25 -16.23 2.67
C ARG A 624 -24.90 -14.84 2.59
N PRO A 625 -26.23 -14.75 2.45
CA PRO A 625 -26.90 -13.48 2.51
C PRO A 625 -26.64 -12.75 3.84
N ALA A 626 -26.49 -11.42 3.77
CA ALA A 626 -26.30 -10.53 4.92
C ALA A 626 -27.35 -9.42 4.90
N GLU A 627 -28.00 -9.19 6.04
CA GLU A 627 -29.00 -8.15 6.16
C GLU A 627 -28.35 -6.81 6.55
N LEU A 628 -28.81 -5.71 5.93
CA LEU A 628 -28.40 -4.37 6.33
C LEU A 628 -28.84 -4.08 7.76
N PRO A 629 -27.98 -3.45 8.59
CA PRO A 629 -28.37 -3.06 9.94
C PRO A 629 -29.65 -2.22 9.93
N ALA A 630 -30.57 -2.47 10.88
CA ALA A 630 -31.78 -1.66 11.04
C ALA A 630 -31.45 -0.18 11.36
N SER A 631 -30.31 0.07 12.00
CA SER A 631 -29.78 1.41 12.27
C SER A 631 -29.34 2.19 11.03
N LEU A 632 -29.15 1.52 9.88
CA LEU A 632 -28.82 2.19 8.62
C LEU A 632 -30.08 2.78 8.00
N ALA A 633 -30.36 4.04 8.36
CA ALA A 633 -31.50 4.79 7.85
C ALA A 633 -31.24 5.34 6.45
N GLY A 634 -32.29 5.46 5.63
CA GLY A 634 -32.26 6.05 4.28
C GLY A 634 -32.97 5.19 3.25
N ASP A 635 -33.08 5.76 2.03
CA ASP A 635 -33.73 5.13 0.89
C ASP A 635 -32.73 4.21 0.14
N LEU A 636 -33.17 3.01 -0.16
CA LEU A 636 -32.38 2.06 -0.96
C LEU A 636 -32.42 2.47 -2.43
N ILE A 637 -31.33 3.00 -2.96
CA ILE A 637 -31.24 3.45 -4.36
C ILE A 637 -30.65 2.40 -5.30
N SER A 638 -29.93 1.40 -4.77
CA SER A 638 -29.42 0.26 -5.53
C SER A 638 -29.26 -0.96 -4.62
N GLY A 639 -29.46 -2.15 -5.18
CA GLY A 639 -29.34 -3.43 -4.46
C GLY A 639 -30.59 -3.82 -3.66
N THR A 640 -30.40 -4.55 -2.57
CA THR A 640 -31.46 -5.08 -1.68
C THR A 640 -31.06 -4.97 -0.23
N ARG A 641 -32.04 -4.95 0.73
CA ARG A 641 -31.71 -4.94 2.18
C ARG A 641 -31.11 -6.26 2.66
N LEU A 642 -31.47 -7.38 2.03
CA LEU A 642 -30.83 -8.69 2.23
C LEU A 642 -29.87 -8.91 1.06
N LEU A 643 -28.59 -8.56 1.26
CA LEU A 643 -27.56 -8.66 0.22
C LEU A 643 -27.17 -10.13 -0.01
N PRO A 644 -27.25 -10.63 -1.24
CA PRO A 644 -26.69 -11.95 -1.56
C PRO A 644 -25.16 -11.95 -1.39
N PRO A 645 -24.49 -13.12 -1.43
CA PRO A 645 -23.03 -13.18 -1.57
C PRO A 645 -22.54 -12.34 -2.76
N ALA A 646 -21.44 -11.62 -2.59
CA ALA A 646 -20.92 -10.62 -3.53
C ALA A 646 -21.90 -9.46 -3.85
N GLY A 647 -22.96 -9.29 -3.03
CA GLY A 647 -23.94 -8.24 -3.19
C GLY A 647 -23.40 -6.87 -2.80
N VAL A 648 -23.83 -5.85 -3.54
CA VAL A 648 -23.61 -4.44 -3.21
C VAL A 648 -24.95 -3.75 -3.11
N SER A 649 -25.15 -2.96 -2.06
CA SER A 649 -26.33 -2.10 -1.90
C SER A 649 -25.91 -0.68 -1.58
N VAL A 650 -26.67 0.28 -2.07
CA VAL A 650 -26.41 1.71 -1.84
C VAL A 650 -27.66 2.34 -1.22
N VAL A 651 -27.46 2.96 -0.07
CA VAL A 651 -28.51 3.67 0.69
C VAL A 651 -28.21 5.16 0.62
N GLU A 652 -29.16 5.96 0.14
CA GLU A 652 -29.11 7.42 0.19
C GLU A 652 -29.56 7.87 1.57
N ARG A 653 -28.75 8.63 2.26
CA ARG A 653 -29.13 9.24 3.54
C ARG A 653 -29.99 10.48 3.25
N GLY A 654 -31.16 10.59 3.87
CA GLY A 654 -31.92 11.82 3.84
C GLY A 654 -31.07 13.01 4.28
N ALA A 655 -31.31 14.18 3.70
CA ALA A 655 -30.67 15.41 4.18
C ALA A 655 -31.01 15.60 5.66
N VAL A 656 -29.97 15.62 6.53
CA VAL A 656 -30.11 15.91 7.97
C VAL A 656 -30.20 17.41 8.16
#